data_8bc5547ad6f2c99cbfa927442749c74e
#
_entry.id   8bc5547ad6f2c99cbfa927442749c74e
#
_cell.length_a   1.000
_cell.length_b   1.000
_cell.length_c   1.000
_cell.angle_alpha   90.00
_cell.angle_beta   90.00
_cell.angle_gamma   90.00
#
_symmetry.space_group_name_H-M   'P 1'
#
loop_
_entity.id
_entity.type
_entity.pdbx_description
1 polymer ?
#
loop_
_entity_poly.entity_id
_entity_poly.type
_entity_poly.pdbx_seq_one_letter_code
_entity_poly.pdbx_strand_id
1 'polypeptide(L)'
;MADSLQTSRKGLNKVDIARKHKGWARQDEAWLRAANVSLGSLKRFWRGLPIQRDTFLKICQALELPWEEIVELSKSPDESLEQDSALPAIFISPFEDKPELVGNSQTTIAPPLEVATAKSQETAPNTGEPIHNLDAAQCNPNFVGRENAIAYLNTRIKQGSKIILIQAPGGVGKTTLAQEYLKSQGFDLILELLMAKEKENITLVESVIEEWLKRDFQEEPGREFGVTLGRVKRQLQTRRVGVLIDNLEPALDGQGRFIEPHRRYVELLRVLADSSVQSVTLITSREPLAECVGVTNYQLPSLDEQAWQDFFSRDIDIDATTLKEMHKAYGGNALAMTILCDPIQRNGGMVAYWQEHKVEADLLVELVVENLVKEQFNRLEKTYPEAYGLLCRLGCYRYQDVPTVPTEGLLCLLWDVPEAQRRRVIESLRSRFLVEYFKGEYWLHPVIRTEAISRLRKSEDWETANRKAAELWTYSVQTVEAIGDVIKALEAYYHYREISDFQKAGEILIKKRKNKWENGESLGAAFYRVGLLSFANCISSIIEKLDDNCLLSYLYNILGNFYWLSGNINSAIQLHNLSYQMADNCKKSEKNNTSDFEIERLKITSRFDIGLCQIDLYQIEVALKIFEEMRLLTEKKPANEFGFFEAEILELMICLAFLYSELSLNSQAVALIQKFAHQLPESGTTTWGIGYTLIFLALSYKNIGYNQQIGRASCRERV
;
A
#
# COMPACT_ATOMS: atom_id res chain seq x y z
N MET A 1 -4.49 -23.20 -36.24
CA MET A 1 -4.12 -22.07 -35.34
C MET A 1 -4.77 -20.84 -35.91
N ALA A 2 -5.51 -20.09 -35.10
CA ALA A 2 -6.20 -18.89 -35.58
C ALA A 2 -5.18 -17.83 -35.95
N ASP A 3 -5.27 -17.34 -37.21
CA ASP A 3 -4.41 -16.33 -37.80
C ASP A 3 -4.68 -14.96 -37.08
N SER A 4 -3.99 -14.69 -35.98
CA SER A 4 -4.13 -13.47 -35.19
C SER A 4 -2.88 -12.61 -35.26
N LEU A 5 -3.05 -11.29 -35.40
CA LEU A 5 -1.99 -10.30 -35.47
C LEU A 5 -2.08 -9.35 -34.27
N GLN A 6 -0.94 -8.82 -33.85
CA GLN A 6 -0.87 -7.79 -32.82
C GLN A 6 -0.06 -6.58 -33.30
N THR A 7 -0.34 -5.40 -32.72
CA THR A 7 0.31 -4.14 -33.07
C THR A 7 1.66 -4.00 -32.36
N SER A 8 2.69 -3.62 -33.10
CA SER A 8 3.98 -3.21 -32.53
C SER A 8 3.90 -1.82 -31.86
N ARG A 9 4.79 -1.55 -30.91
CA ARG A 9 4.89 -0.24 -30.25
C ARG A 9 5.16 0.91 -31.23
N LYS A 10 5.96 0.67 -32.25
CA LYS A 10 6.20 1.63 -33.35
C LYS A 10 4.98 1.79 -34.25
N GLY A 11 4.25 0.70 -34.51
CA GLY A 11 3.01 0.70 -35.27
C GLY A 11 1.91 1.52 -34.59
N LEU A 12 1.73 1.40 -33.28
CA LEU A 12 0.77 2.20 -32.52
C LEU A 12 1.01 3.71 -32.63
N ASN A 13 2.26 4.15 -32.67
CA ASN A 13 2.58 5.57 -32.88
C ASN A 13 2.15 6.06 -34.28
N LYS A 14 2.37 5.25 -35.35
CA LYS A 14 1.91 5.58 -36.70
C LYS A 14 0.39 5.65 -36.77
N VAL A 15 -0.29 4.71 -36.12
CA VAL A 15 -1.76 4.69 -36.00
C VAL A 15 -2.29 5.93 -35.27
N ASP A 16 -1.63 6.37 -34.18
CA ASP A 16 -2.04 7.55 -33.42
C ASP A 16 -1.91 8.85 -34.25
N ILE A 17 -0.88 8.95 -35.08
CA ILE A 17 -0.68 10.06 -36.01
C ILE A 17 -1.76 10.03 -37.10
N ALA A 18 -1.97 8.91 -37.77
CA ALA A 18 -2.92 8.78 -38.88
C ALA A 18 -4.39 9.06 -38.44
N ARG A 19 -4.81 8.55 -37.29
CA ARG A 19 -6.14 8.87 -36.78
C ARG A 19 -6.34 10.35 -36.45
N LYS A 20 -5.29 11.03 -35.92
CA LYS A 20 -5.33 12.48 -35.67
C LYS A 20 -5.48 13.27 -36.95
N HIS A 21 -4.82 12.87 -38.04
CA HIS A 21 -5.02 13.46 -39.36
C HIS A 21 -6.43 13.31 -39.89
N LYS A 22 -7.13 12.21 -39.55
CA LYS A 22 -8.55 12.00 -39.88
C LYS A 22 -9.51 12.65 -38.87
N GLY A 23 -9.00 13.30 -37.82
CA GLY A 23 -9.80 13.96 -36.77
C GLY A 23 -10.51 12.97 -35.81
N TRP A 24 -10.10 11.70 -35.79
CA TRP A 24 -10.77 10.67 -34.98
C TRP A 24 -10.17 10.55 -33.57
N ALA A 25 -11.03 10.40 -32.56
CA ALA A 25 -10.63 9.96 -31.22
C ALA A 25 -10.22 8.47 -31.21
N ARG A 26 -9.51 8.02 -30.17
CA ARG A 26 -9.05 6.60 -30.08
C ARG A 26 -10.18 5.57 -30.11
N GLN A 27 -11.40 5.95 -29.76
CA GLN A 27 -12.59 5.10 -29.71
C GLN A 27 -13.77 5.75 -30.47
N ASP A 28 -13.46 6.46 -31.55
CA ASP A 28 -14.44 7.20 -32.33
C ASP A 28 -15.40 6.27 -33.09
N GLU A 29 -16.69 6.58 -33.05
CA GLU A 29 -17.68 5.83 -33.81
C GLU A 29 -17.46 5.92 -35.33
N ALA A 30 -16.96 7.04 -35.82
CA ALA A 30 -16.65 7.19 -37.23
C ALA A 30 -15.55 6.20 -37.68
N TRP A 31 -14.54 5.98 -36.85
CA TRP A 31 -13.52 4.97 -37.10
C TRP A 31 -14.07 3.54 -37.02
N LEU A 32 -14.87 3.23 -35.99
CA LEU A 32 -15.51 1.92 -35.85
C LEU A 32 -16.37 1.58 -37.06
N ARG A 33 -17.13 2.55 -37.60
CA ARG A 33 -17.93 2.40 -38.82
C ARG A 33 -17.07 2.23 -40.05
N ALA A 34 -16.03 3.06 -40.22
CA ALA A 34 -15.12 3.01 -41.36
C ALA A 34 -14.36 1.67 -41.44
N ALA A 35 -13.92 1.15 -40.30
CA ALA A 35 -13.24 -0.14 -40.20
C ALA A 35 -14.19 -1.34 -40.13
N ASN A 36 -15.48 -1.13 -39.92
CA ASN A 36 -16.47 -2.15 -39.68
C ASN A 36 -16.03 -3.17 -38.61
N VAL A 37 -15.61 -2.64 -37.44
CA VAL A 37 -15.13 -3.43 -36.30
C VAL A 37 -15.82 -3.05 -35.00
N SER A 38 -15.85 -3.96 -34.04
CA SER A 38 -16.38 -3.69 -32.71
C SER A 38 -15.46 -2.79 -31.88
N LEU A 39 -16.04 -2.03 -30.94
CA LEU A 39 -15.27 -1.26 -29.97
C LEU A 39 -14.29 -2.15 -29.16
N GLY A 40 -14.70 -3.37 -28.85
CA GLY A 40 -13.84 -4.36 -28.17
C GLY A 40 -12.60 -4.71 -28.98
N SER A 41 -12.75 -4.93 -30.29
CA SER A 41 -11.62 -5.21 -31.20
C SER A 41 -10.67 -4.01 -31.31
N LEU A 42 -11.21 -2.79 -31.41
CA LEU A 42 -10.39 -1.58 -31.49
C LEU A 42 -9.63 -1.33 -30.16
N LYS A 43 -10.24 -1.59 -29.02
CA LYS A 43 -9.57 -1.54 -27.70
C LYS A 43 -8.44 -2.56 -27.58
N ARG A 44 -8.62 -3.80 -28.06
CA ARG A 44 -7.56 -4.82 -28.09
C ARG A 44 -6.41 -4.41 -29.01
N PHE A 45 -6.73 -3.87 -30.19
CA PHE A 45 -5.75 -3.31 -31.12
C PHE A 45 -4.84 -2.26 -30.47
N TRP A 46 -5.44 -1.28 -29.75
CA TRP A 46 -4.72 -0.25 -29.02
C TRP A 46 -3.84 -0.76 -27.87
N ARG A 47 -4.22 -1.92 -27.30
CA ARG A 47 -3.45 -2.55 -26.22
C ARG A 47 -2.34 -3.47 -26.74
N GLY A 48 -2.14 -3.56 -28.07
CA GLY A 48 -1.20 -4.51 -28.64
C GLY A 48 -1.58 -5.97 -28.41
N LEU A 49 -2.86 -6.27 -28.13
CA LEU A 49 -3.31 -7.64 -27.91
C LEU A 49 -3.66 -8.33 -29.24
N PRO A 50 -3.44 -9.66 -29.37
CA PRO A 50 -3.76 -10.39 -30.60
C PRO A 50 -5.25 -10.24 -30.94
N ILE A 51 -5.52 -9.90 -32.20
CA ILE A 51 -6.85 -9.85 -32.80
C ILE A 51 -6.86 -10.62 -34.13
N GLN A 52 -8.01 -11.05 -34.59
CA GLN A 52 -8.12 -11.75 -35.86
C GLN A 52 -7.51 -10.92 -37.00
N ARG A 53 -6.77 -11.57 -37.88
CA ARG A 53 -6.05 -10.93 -38.99
C ARG A 53 -6.96 -10.05 -39.85
N ASP A 54 -8.14 -10.52 -40.21
CA ASP A 54 -9.12 -9.75 -40.99
C ASP A 54 -9.55 -8.45 -40.26
N THR A 55 -9.76 -8.51 -38.96
CA THR A 55 -10.08 -7.35 -38.12
C THR A 55 -8.91 -6.36 -38.05
N PHE A 56 -7.67 -6.87 -37.94
CA PHE A 56 -6.45 -6.06 -37.92
C PHE A 56 -6.28 -5.30 -39.24
N LEU A 57 -6.44 -5.98 -40.36
CA LEU A 57 -6.34 -5.39 -41.70
C LEU A 57 -7.38 -4.30 -41.90
N LYS A 58 -8.64 -4.52 -41.52
CA LYS A 58 -9.71 -3.51 -41.61
C LYS A 58 -9.40 -2.23 -40.81
N ILE A 59 -8.82 -2.38 -39.61
CA ILE A 59 -8.42 -1.22 -38.80
C ILE A 59 -7.32 -0.43 -39.48
N CYS A 60 -6.31 -1.08 -40.04
CA CYS A 60 -5.21 -0.43 -40.76
C CYS A 60 -5.69 0.22 -42.07
N GLN A 61 -6.56 -0.47 -42.81
CA GLN A 61 -7.13 0.02 -44.08
C GLN A 61 -7.99 1.29 -43.88
N ALA A 62 -8.77 1.36 -42.81
CA ALA A 62 -9.56 2.56 -42.47
C ALA A 62 -8.68 3.81 -42.20
N LEU A 63 -7.42 3.57 -41.81
CA LEU A 63 -6.43 4.61 -41.61
C LEU A 63 -5.47 4.82 -42.82
N GLU A 64 -5.66 4.07 -43.89
CA GLU A 64 -4.81 4.07 -45.09
C GLU A 64 -3.34 3.76 -44.74
N LEU A 65 -3.11 2.86 -43.77
CA LEU A 65 -1.78 2.43 -43.35
C LEU A 65 -1.48 1.01 -43.84
N PRO A 66 -0.27 0.74 -44.35
CA PRO A 66 0.16 -0.61 -44.66
C PRO A 66 0.29 -1.42 -43.34
N TRP A 67 -0.43 -2.53 -43.26
CA TRP A 67 -0.50 -3.33 -42.02
C TRP A 67 0.85 -3.94 -41.63
N GLU A 68 1.75 -4.17 -42.60
CA GLU A 68 3.09 -4.69 -42.38
C GLU A 68 3.97 -3.76 -41.52
N GLU A 69 3.70 -2.46 -41.57
CA GLU A 69 4.40 -1.47 -40.76
C GLU A 69 3.83 -1.32 -39.35
N ILE A 70 2.68 -1.93 -39.10
CA ILE A 70 1.93 -1.82 -37.86
C ILE A 70 2.05 -3.09 -37.01
N VAL A 71 2.22 -4.25 -37.67
CA VAL A 71 2.25 -5.57 -37.03
C VAL A 71 3.56 -5.81 -36.27
N GLU A 72 3.49 -6.59 -35.20
CA GLU A 72 4.64 -7.14 -34.52
C GLU A 72 5.03 -8.48 -35.19
N LEU A 73 6.18 -8.51 -35.86
CA LEU A 73 6.69 -9.72 -36.49
C LEU A 73 7.26 -10.66 -35.42
N SER A 74 6.58 -11.79 -35.18
CA SER A 74 7.14 -12.89 -34.38
C SER A 74 8.39 -13.43 -35.10
N LYS A 75 9.55 -13.34 -34.47
CA LYS A 75 10.78 -14.00 -34.96
C LYS A 75 10.58 -15.50 -34.91
N SER A 76 10.74 -16.16 -36.07
CA SER A 76 10.94 -17.61 -36.16
C SER A 76 12.33 -17.98 -35.57
N PRO A 77 12.48 -19.18 -34.96
CA PRO A 77 13.74 -19.61 -34.39
C PRO A 77 14.61 -20.23 -35.51
N ASP A 78 15.44 -19.44 -36.14
CA ASP A 78 16.72 -19.83 -36.74
C ASP A 78 17.40 -18.58 -37.35
N GLU A 79 18.48 -18.21 -36.74
CA GLU A 79 19.73 -17.76 -37.35
C GLU A 79 20.64 -17.14 -36.30
N SER A 80 21.77 -17.77 -36.16
CA SER A 80 22.84 -17.48 -35.22
C SER A 80 23.71 -16.29 -35.68
N LEU A 81 24.21 -15.53 -34.68
CA LEU A 81 25.44 -14.77 -34.64
C LEU A 81 25.50 -13.52 -35.52
N GLU A 82 25.31 -12.34 -34.89
CA GLU A 82 26.34 -11.30 -34.90
C GLU A 82 26.16 -10.33 -33.76
N GLN A 83 27.26 -9.96 -33.14
CA GLN A 83 27.41 -9.12 -31.96
C GLN A 83 26.94 -7.70 -32.23
N ASP A 84 26.08 -7.16 -31.36
CA ASP A 84 26.28 -5.79 -30.92
C ASP A 84 25.72 -5.57 -29.51
N SER A 85 26.48 -4.83 -28.74
CA SER A 85 26.34 -4.62 -27.31
C SER A 85 25.11 -3.78 -26.95
N ALA A 86 23.95 -4.41 -26.77
CA ALA A 86 22.85 -3.85 -26.06
C ALA A 86 22.55 -4.74 -24.85
N LEU A 87 22.72 -4.19 -23.67
CA LEU A 87 22.35 -4.84 -22.41
C LEU A 87 20.91 -5.37 -22.50
N PRO A 88 20.66 -6.61 -22.12
CA PRO A 88 19.31 -7.16 -22.15
C PRO A 88 18.42 -6.41 -21.18
N ALA A 89 17.28 -5.95 -21.66
CA ALA A 89 16.22 -5.42 -20.82
C ALA A 89 15.83 -6.50 -19.81
N ILE A 90 16.05 -6.21 -18.55
CA ILE A 90 15.67 -7.08 -17.45
C ILE A 90 14.15 -7.15 -17.45
N PHE A 91 13.59 -8.30 -17.75
CA PHE A 91 12.16 -8.56 -17.55
C PHE A 91 11.90 -8.65 -16.05
N ILE A 92 11.60 -7.53 -15.45
CA ILE A 92 11.15 -7.42 -14.06
C ILE A 92 9.63 -7.34 -14.10
N SER A 93 8.95 -8.46 -14.10
CA SER A 93 7.51 -8.49 -13.94
C SER A 93 7.19 -9.05 -12.56
N PRO A 94 6.40 -8.37 -11.78
CA PRO A 94 5.70 -7.08 -11.81
C PRO A 94 6.34 -5.96 -10.98
N PHE A 95 7.65 -5.94 -10.88
CA PHE A 95 8.41 -4.98 -10.10
C PHE A 95 9.31 -4.13 -10.98
N GLU A 96 8.77 -3.51 -12.03
CA GLU A 96 9.63 -2.73 -12.92
C GLU A 96 9.72 -1.31 -12.46
N ASP A 97 10.95 -0.81 -12.30
CA ASP A 97 11.18 0.55 -12.05
C ASP A 97 12.58 1.09 -11.96
N LYS A 98 12.74 2.37 -11.83
CA LYS A 98 14.01 3.09 -11.79
C LYS A 98 14.12 4.08 -10.68
N PRO A 99 15.24 4.40 -10.29
CA PRO A 99 15.62 5.05 -9.08
C PRO A 99 16.18 6.43 -9.06
N GLU A 100 16.29 7.05 -7.95
CA GLU A 100 16.89 8.28 -7.69
C GLU A 100 17.38 8.73 -6.37
N LEU A 101 18.16 9.75 -6.32
CA LEU A 101 18.82 10.22 -5.16
C LEU A 101 18.90 11.70 -4.85
N VAL A 102 19.11 12.02 -3.66
CA VAL A 102 18.91 13.22 -2.89
C VAL A 102 20.11 14.15 -2.81
N GLY A 103 19.86 15.42 -2.89
CA GLY A 103 20.76 16.47 -2.41
C GLY A 103 20.18 17.21 -1.21
N ASN A 104 20.98 17.36 -0.15
CA ASN A 104 20.62 18.14 1.04
C ASN A 104 20.67 19.65 0.77
N SER A 105 19.55 20.35 0.87
CA SER A 105 19.57 21.79 1.11
C SER A 105 19.24 22.04 2.58
N GLN A 106 20.20 22.51 3.33
CA GLN A 106 19.97 23.05 4.67
C GLN A 106 19.15 24.33 4.56
N THR A 107 17.87 24.25 4.81
CA THR A 107 17.07 25.42 5.18
C THR A 107 17.02 25.48 6.70
N THR A 108 17.62 26.51 7.25
CA THR A 108 17.58 26.84 8.68
C THR A 108 16.14 27.06 9.11
N ILE A 109 15.58 26.12 9.83
CA ILE A 109 14.27 26.26 10.50
C ILE A 109 14.54 26.74 11.91
N ALA A 110 13.92 27.86 12.28
CA ALA A 110 13.93 28.40 13.64
C ALA A 110 13.39 27.37 14.65
N PRO A 111 13.88 27.34 15.89
CA PRO A 111 13.50 26.33 16.87
C PRO A 111 12.02 26.46 17.28
N PRO A 112 11.36 25.35 17.56
CA PRO A 112 9.97 25.36 18.06
C PRO A 112 9.94 25.90 19.50
N LEU A 113 8.90 26.66 19.82
CA LEU A 113 8.57 27.13 21.16
C LEU A 113 8.39 25.94 22.12
N GLU A 114 9.05 26.03 23.25
CA GLU A 114 8.95 25.10 24.37
C GLU A 114 7.51 25.00 24.90
N VAL A 115 6.96 23.79 24.88
CA VAL A 115 5.74 23.46 25.61
C VAL A 115 6.14 22.87 26.95
N ALA A 116 5.69 23.51 28.01
CA ALA A 116 5.96 23.16 29.40
C ALA A 116 5.52 21.73 29.73
N THR A 117 6.44 20.90 30.17
CA THR A 117 6.22 19.56 30.68
C THR A 117 5.66 19.56 32.09
N ALA A 118 4.44 19.09 32.26
CA ALA A 118 3.94 18.70 33.59
C ALA A 118 4.45 17.27 33.89
N LYS A 119 5.20 17.13 34.97
CA LYS A 119 5.69 15.87 35.53
C LYS A 119 4.53 15.02 36.04
N SER A 120 4.40 13.81 35.62
CA SER A 120 3.70 12.74 36.34
C SER A 120 4.57 11.47 36.38
N GLN A 121 4.47 10.81 37.51
CA GLN A 121 5.40 9.83 38.08
C GLN A 121 5.56 8.53 37.28
N GLU A 122 6.79 8.00 37.38
CA GLU A 122 7.20 6.68 36.90
C GLU A 122 6.40 5.53 37.53
N THR A 123 5.93 4.62 36.69
CA THR A 123 5.70 3.21 37.05
C THR A 123 6.29 2.35 35.94
N ALA A 124 6.94 1.25 36.34
CA ALA A 124 7.78 0.37 35.57
C ALA A 124 7.09 -0.36 34.38
N PRO A 125 7.86 -0.93 33.44
CA PRO A 125 7.36 -1.37 32.14
C PRO A 125 6.57 -2.67 32.24
N ASN A 126 5.39 -2.66 31.63
CA ASN A 126 4.63 -3.86 31.42
C ASN A 126 4.82 -4.34 29.98
N THR A 127 5.06 -5.62 29.85
CA THR A 127 5.29 -6.38 28.60
C THR A 127 4.22 -6.15 27.56
N GLY A 128 4.63 -6.05 26.29
CA GLY A 128 3.80 -5.72 25.15
C GLY A 128 2.52 -6.54 25.01
N GLU A 129 1.39 -5.86 25.13
CA GLU A 129 0.11 -6.37 24.71
C GLU A 129 -0.21 -5.94 23.27
N PRO A 130 -0.87 -6.79 22.48
CA PRO A 130 -1.25 -6.45 21.11
C PRO A 130 -2.31 -5.34 21.12
N ILE A 131 -2.10 -4.33 20.29
CA ILE A 131 -2.97 -3.14 20.15
C ILE A 131 -4.24 -3.52 19.38
N HIS A 132 -5.08 -4.38 19.91
CA HIS A 132 -6.47 -4.56 19.48
C HIS A 132 -7.26 -5.36 20.53
N ASN A 133 -7.34 -4.84 21.76
CA ASN A 133 -8.50 -5.11 22.60
C ASN A 133 -9.44 -3.89 22.48
N LEU A 134 -10.34 -3.93 21.51
CA LEU A 134 -11.54 -3.10 21.53
C LEU A 134 -12.42 -3.60 22.69
N ASP A 135 -12.48 -2.80 23.74
CA ASP A 135 -13.37 -3.05 24.86
C ASP A 135 -14.78 -3.44 24.40
N ALA A 136 -15.24 -4.59 24.81
CA ALA A 136 -16.52 -5.23 24.46
C ALA A 136 -17.76 -4.51 25.02
N ALA A 137 -17.75 -3.19 25.19
CA ALA A 137 -18.80 -2.49 25.94
C ALA A 137 -19.18 -1.09 25.40
N GLN A 138 -19.11 -0.83 24.08
CA GLN A 138 -19.77 0.35 23.52
C GLN A 138 -20.41 0.03 22.17
N CYS A 139 -21.68 -0.38 22.17
CA CYS A 139 -22.50 -0.46 20.97
C CYS A 139 -22.58 0.93 20.32
N ASN A 140 -22.44 0.98 18.98
CA ASN A 140 -22.66 2.22 18.23
C ASN A 140 -24.10 2.71 18.47
N PRO A 141 -24.31 3.88 19.08
CA PRO A 141 -25.67 4.36 19.39
C PRO A 141 -26.54 4.55 18.13
N ASN A 142 -25.92 4.71 16.98
CA ASN A 142 -26.62 4.89 15.70
C ASN A 142 -26.95 3.57 15.00
N PHE A 143 -26.60 2.42 15.59
CA PHE A 143 -26.91 1.11 15.05
C PHE A 143 -28.31 0.67 15.45
N VAL A 144 -29.26 0.75 14.52
CA VAL A 144 -30.68 0.45 14.73
C VAL A 144 -31.24 -0.45 13.64
N GLY A 145 -32.31 -1.21 13.94
CA GLY A 145 -33.12 -1.94 12.95
C GLY A 145 -32.39 -3.04 12.19
N ARG A 146 -31.41 -3.72 12.82
CA ARG A 146 -30.61 -4.77 12.18
C ARG A 146 -30.76 -6.15 12.82
N GLU A 147 -31.72 -6.34 13.71
CA GLU A 147 -31.97 -7.59 14.42
C GLU A 147 -32.24 -8.76 13.48
N ASN A 148 -33.03 -8.54 12.43
CA ASN A 148 -33.32 -9.53 11.41
C ASN A 148 -32.07 -9.92 10.59
N ALA A 149 -31.22 -8.95 10.28
CA ALA A 149 -29.96 -9.18 9.58
C ALA A 149 -29.00 -10.00 10.45
N ILE A 150 -28.85 -9.65 11.71
CA ILE A 150 -28.05 -10.39 12.69
C ILE A 150 -28.56 -11.83 12.86
N ALA A 151 -29.88 -12.02 12.98
CA ALA A 151 -30.51 -13.34 13.09
C ALA A 151 -30.22 -14.19 11.83
N TYR A 152 -30.29 -13.58 10.63
CA TYR A 152 -29.95 -14.25 9.39
C TYR A 152 -28.48 -14.71 9.38
N LEU A 153 -27.53 -13.81 9.69
CA LEU A 153 -26.10 -14.13 9.76
C LEU A 153 -25.85 -15.29 10.73
N ASN A 154 -26.41 -15.22 11.93
CA ASN A 154 -26.31 -16.27 12.94
C ASN A 154 -26.84 -17.62 12.43
N THR A 155 -27.96 -17.61 11.72
CA THR A 155 -28.55 -18.83 11.18
C THR A 155 -27.66 -19.46 10.11
N ARG A 156 -27.13 -18.66 9.17
CA ARG A 156 -26.27 -19.15 8.10
C ARG A 156 -24.94 -19.68 8.61
N ILE A 157 -24.32 -19.00 9.57
CA ILE A 157 -23.08 -19.44 10.19
C ILE A 157 -23.28 -20.75 10.97
N LYS A 158 -24.38 -20.89 11.72
CA LYS A 158 -24.75 -22.15 12.38
C LYS A 158 -24.99 -23.29 11.39
N GLN A 159 -25.44 -23.00 10.16
CA GLN A 159 -25.60 -23.95 9.06
C GLN A 159 -24.27 -24.28 8.35
N GLY A 160 -23.15 -23.72 8.80
CA GLY A 160 -21.81 -24.03 8.27
C GLY A 160 -21.29 -23.06 7.21
N SER A 161 -22.00 -21.97 6.91
CA SER A 161 -21.46 -20.93 6.00
C SER A 161 -20.22 -20.30 6.59
N LYS A 162 -19.11 -20.34 5.86
CA LYS A 162 -17.83 -19.74 6.25
C LYS A 162 -17.66 -18.33 5.71
N ILE A 163 -18.24 -18.04 4.54
CA ILE A 163 -18.20 -16.73 3.89
C ILE A 163 -19.61 -16.27 3.59
N ILE A 164 -19.96 -15.07 4.04
CA ILE A 164 -21.21 -14.40 3.68
C ILE A 164 -20.89 -13.08 2.98
N LEU A 165 -21.36 -12.92 1.74
CA LEU A 165 -21.33 -11.68 1.00
C LEU A 165 -22.57 -10.86 1.32
N ILE A 166 -22.39 -9.74 2.01
CA ILE A 166 -23.45 -8.75 2.30
C ILE A 166 -23.51 -7.80 1.11
N GLN A 167 -24.53 -7.95 0.28
CA GLN A 167 -24.73 -7.14 -0.91
C GLN A 167 -25.85 -6.13 -0.70
N ALA A 168 -25.60 -4.86 -1.02
CA ALA A 168 -26.60 -3.79 -1.05
C ALA A 168 -26.05 -2.53 -1.72
N PRO A 169 -26.90 -1.59 -2.11
CA PRO A 169 -26.52 -0.23 -2.54
C PRO A 169 -25.62 0.52 -1.53
N GLY A 170 -25.07 1.67 -2.00
CA GLY A 170 -24.28 2.56 -1.15
C GLY A 170 -25.09 3.17 -0.01
N GLY A 171 -24.48 3.31 1.18
CA GLY A 171 -25.12 3.99 2.32
C GLY A 171 -26.15 3.16 3.10
N VAL A 172 -26.45 1.92 2.71
CA VAL A 172 -27.43 1.06 3.42
C VAL A 172 -26.92 0.57 4.78
N GLY A 173 -25.59 0.65 5.05
CA GLY A 173 -25.00 0.23 6.33
C GLY A 173 -24.40 -1.17 6.33
N LYS A 174 -23.90 -1.66 5.18
CA LYS A 174 -23.23 -2.99 5.06
C LYS A 174 -22.02 -3.13 5.99
N THR A 175 -21.11 -2.16 5.90
CA THR A 175 -19.87 -2.14 6.69
C THR A 175 -20.16 -2.09 8.18
N THR A 176 -21.06 -1.18 8.59
CA THR A 176 -21.49 -1.05 9.99
C THR A 176 -22.07 -2.35 10.51
N LEU A 177 -22.99 -3.00 9.76
CA LEU A 177 -23.55 -4.30 10.14
C LEU A 177 -22.45 -5.35 10.33
N ALA A 178 -21.50 -5.44 9.38
CA ALA A 178 -20.45 -6.45 9.44
C ALA A 178 -19.52 -6.24 10.64
N GLN A 179 -19.10 -4.99 10.90
CA GLN A 179 -18.25 -4.64 12.04
C GLN A 179 -18.95 -4.90 13.38
N GLU A 180 -20.18 -4.41 13.56
CA GLU A 180 -20.93 -4.61 14.82
C GLU A 180 -21.24 -6.10 15.04
N TYR A 181 -21.54 -6.85 13.96
CA TYR A 181 -21.72 -8.29 14.06
C TYR A 181 -20.44 -8.99 14.52
N LEU A 182 -19.30 -8.75 13.88
CA LEU A 182 -18.03 -9.41 14.24
C LEU A 182 -17.61 -9.06 15.68
N LYS A 183 -17.74 -7.81 16.10
CA LYS A 183 -17.47 -7.39 17.49
C LYS A 183 -18.33 -8.14 18.52
N SER A 184 -19.59 -8.40 18.18
CA SER A 184 -20.54 -9.07 19.11
C SER A 184 -20.32 -10.58 19.25
N GLN A 185 -19.54 -11.23 18.39
CA GLN A 185 -19.45 -12.69 18.34
C GLN A 185 -18.32 -13.30 19.19
N GLY A 186 -17.48 -12.49 19.84
CA GLY A 186 -16.40 -12.98 20.70
C GLY A 186 -15.36 -13.82 19.95
N PHE A 187 -14.86 -13.33 18.82
CA PHE A 187 -13.72 -13.91 18.11
C PHE A 187 -12.43 -13.64 18.88
N ASP A 188 -11.48 -14.57 18.79
CA ASP A 188 -10.13 -14.41 19.38
C ASP A 188 -9.36 -13.27 18.69
N LEU A 189 -9.68 -13.02 17.42
CA LEU A 189 -9.06 -12.02 16.57
C LEU A 189 -10.05 -11.57 15.50
N ILE A 190 -10.03 -10.29 15.15
CA ILE A 190 -10.76 -9.75 13.99
C ILE A 190 -9.73 -9.18 13.01
N LEU A 191 -9.72 -9.70 11.77
CA LEU A 191 -8.92 -9.22 10.66
C LEU A 191 -9.79 -8.37 9.75
N GLU A 192 -9.36 -7.16 9.46
CA GLU A 192 -10.05 -6.26 8.54
C GLU A 192 -9.19 -6.01 7.30
N LEU A 193 -9.79 -6.17 6.13
CA LEU A 193 -9.23 -5.82 4.84
C LEU A 193 -10.17 -4.84 4.16
N LEU A 194 -9.73 -3.60 4.02
CA LEU A 194 -10.45 -2.59 3.27
C LEU A 194 -9.92 -2.57 1.83
N MET A 195 -10.76 -2.95 0.86
CA MET A 195 -10.40 -2.79 -0.55
C MET A 195 -10.37 -1.32 -0.93
N ALA A 196 -9.38 -0.94 -1.76
CA ALA A 196 -9.29 0.43 -2.26
C ALA A 196 -10.52 0.81 -3.06
N LYS A 197 -10.85 2.09 -3.08
CA LYS A 197 -11.93 2.61 -3.93
C LYS A 197 -11.51 2.79 -5.39
N GLU A 198 -10.22 2.93 -5.62
CA GLU A 198 -9.62 3.08 -6.95
C GLU A 198 -8.89 1.79 -7.30
N LYS A 199 -9.10 1.30 -8.53
CA LYS A 199 -8.55 0.01 -8.99
C LYS A 199 -7.02 -0.06 -8.95
N GLU A 200 -6.38 1.09 -9.10
CA GLU A 200 -4.93 1.24 -9.10
C GLU A 200 -4.31 1.13 -7.69
N ASN A 201 -5.12 1.25 -6.65
CA ASN A 201 -4.68 1.31 -5.26
C ASN A 201 -5.06 0.05 -4.44
N ILE A 202 -5.57 -0.99 -5.07
CA ILE A 202 -5.93 -2.24 -4.37
C ILE A 202 -4.66 -2.95 -3.93
N THR A 203 -4.57 -3.25 -2.63
CA THR A 203 -3.45 -3.99 -2.05
C THR A 203 -3.37 -5.41 -2.63
N LEU A 204 -2.19 -5.88 -2.97
CA LEU A 204 -1.98 -7.25 -3.42
C LEU A 204 -2.28 -8.22 -2.28
N VAL A 205 -2.90 -9.35 -2.58
CA VAL A 205 -3.25 -10.37 -1.58
C VAL A 205 -2.04 -10.92 -0.84
N GLU A 206 -0.89 -10.96 -1.50
CA GLU A 206 0.39 -11.34 -0.91
C GLU A 206 0.75 -10.45 0.26
N SER A 207 0.65 -9.12 0.07
CA SER A 207 0.91 -8.14 1.13
C SER A 207 -0.04 -8.32 2.32
N VAL A 208 -1.32 -8.54 2.02
CA VAL A 208 -2.35 -8.74 3.05
C VAL A 208 -2.06 -9.96 3.92
N ILE A 209 -1.76 -11.11 3.29
CA ILE A 209 -1.52 -12.34 4.05
C ILE A 209 -0.17 -12.33 4.78
N GLU A 210 0.85 -11.65 4.25
CA GLU A 210 2.12 -11.42 4.93
C GLU A 210 1.92 -10.55 6.18
N GLU A 211 1.14 -9.47 6.05
CA GLU A 211 0.82 -8.59 7.16
C GLU A 211 0.03 -9.32 8.24
N TRP A 212 -1.01 -10.08 7.89
CA TRP A 212 -1.80 -10.86 8.85
C TRP A 212 -0.93 -11.88 9.60
N LEU A 213 -0.04 -12.60 8.90
CA LEU A 213 0.83 -13.56 9.56
C LEU A 213 1.75 -12.87 10.58
N LYS A 214 2.43 -11.80 10.19
CA LYS A 214 3.40 -11.14 11.03
C LYS A 214 2.78 -10.32 12.16
N ARG A 215 1.80 -9.48 11.83
CA ARG A 215 1.19 -8.57 12.80
C ARG A 215 0.25 -9.29 13.77
N ASP A 216 -0.62 -10.13 13.22
CA ASP A 216 -1.77 -10.65 13.96
C ASP A 216 -1.53 -12.08 14.45
N PHE A 217 -0.84 -12.90 13.68
CA PHE A 217 -0.54 -14.29 14.06
C PHE A 217 0.86 -14.50 14.64
N GLN A 218 1.75 -13.51 14.54
CA GLN A 218 3.15 -13.59 15.00
C GLN A 218 3.88 -14.80 14.39
N GLU A 219 3.61 -15.09 13.13
CA GLU A 219 4.22 -16.17 12.34
C GLU A 219 4.90 -15.58 11.08
N GLU A 220 6.11 -16.07 10.77
CA GLU A 220 6.82 -15.66 9.57
C GLU A 220 6.12 -16.16 8.29
N PRO A 221 5.97 -15.35 7.24
CA PRO A 221 5.47 -15.80 5.94
C PRO A 221 6.47 -16.74 5.25
N GLY A 222 5.97 -17.61 4.38
CA GLY A 222 6.83 -18.44 3.53
C GLY A 222 7.44 -17.63 2.39
N ARG A 223 8.44 -18.18 1.71
CA ARG A 223 9.03 -17.55 0.51
C ARG A 223 8.11 -17.61 -0.71
N GLU A 224 7.23 -18.59 -0.75
CA GLU A 224 6.26 -18.78 -1.82
C GLU A 224 4.85 -18.48 -1.34
N PHE A 225 4.03 -17.88 -2.20
CA PHE A 225 2.64 -17.56 -1.92
C PHE A 225 1.83 -18.74 -1.36
N GLY A 226 1.97 -19.92 -1.98
CA GLY A 226 1.26 -21.13 -1.53
C GLY A 226 1.66 -21.57 -0.11
N VAL A 227 2.93 -21.42 0.26
CA VAL A 227 3.43 -21.72 1.62
C VAL A 227 2.89 -20.71 2.62
N THR A 228 2.90 -19.43 2.27
CA THR A 228 2.36 -18.35 3.09
C THR A 228 0.86 -18.56 3.33
N LEU A 229 0.11 -18.85 2.27
CA LEU A 229 -1.32 -19.15 2.34
C LEU A 229 -1.62 -20.40 3.19
N GLY A 230 -0.78 -21.44 3.10
CA GLY A 230 -0.86 -22.64 3.94
C GLY A 230 -0.63 -22.34 5.43
N ARG A 231 0.22 -21.37 5.77
CA ARG A 231 0.42 -20.90 7.14
C ARG A 231 -0.81 -20.16 7.65
N VAL A 232 -1.38 -19.23 6.86
CA VAL A 232 -2.66 -18.58 7.19
C VAL A 232 -3.74 -19.62 7.44
N LYS A 233 -3.90 -20.63 6.58
CA LYS A 233 -4.88 -21.70 6.78
C LYS A 233 -4.71 -22.41 8.13
N ARG A 234 -3.50 -22.75 8.53
CA ARG A 234 -3.22 -23.39 9.84
C ARG A 234 -3.65 -22.51 11.01
N GLN A 235 -3.36 -21.21 10.96
CA GLN A 235 -3.79 -20.26 12.01
C GLN A 235 -5.34 -20.19 12.10
N LEU A 236 -6.02 -20.14 10.94
CA LEU A 236 -7.48 -20.12 10.88
C LEU A 236 -8.13 -21.45 11.29
N GLN A 237 -7.40 -22.56 11.29
CA GLN A 237 -7.86 -23.85 11.80
C GLN A 237 -7.80 -23.96 13.34
N THR A 238 -6.86 -23.24 13.96
CA THR A 238 -6.59 -23.33 15.39
C THR A 238 -7.23 -22.21 16.22
N ARG A 239 -7.55 -21.07 15.57
CA ARG A 239 -8.13 -19.88 16.23
C ARG A 239 -9.49 -19.53 15.64
N ARG A 240 -10.39 -19.02 16.47
CA ARG A 240 -11.68 -18.52 16.02
C ARG A 240 -11.55 -17.07 15.57
N VAL A 241 -11.39 -16.87 14.25
CA VAL A 241 -11.07 -15.55 13.64
C VAL A 241 -12.28 -15.00 12.90
N GLY A 242 -12.64 -13.74 13.17
CA GLY A 242 -13.55 -12.95 12.34
C GLY A 242 -12.76 -12.26 11.22
N VAL A 243 -13.23 -12.32 9.99
CA VAL A 243 -12.59 -11.64 8.85
C VAL A 243 -13.60 -10.71 8.20
N LEU A 244 -13.26 -9.45 8.03
CA LEU A 244 -14.01 -8.48 7.24
C LEU A 244 -13.24 -8.12 5.98
N ILE A 245 -13.86 -8.36 4.81
CA ILE A 245 -13.38 -7.83 3.53
C ILE A 245 -14.38 -6.77 3.09
N ASP A 246 -14.01 -5.50 3.26
CA ASP A 246 -14.93 -4.39 3.02
C ASP A 246 -14.71 -3.77 1.64
N ASN A 247 -15.82 -3.44 0.97
CA ASN A 247 -15.85 -2.74 -0.31
C ASN A 247 -15.16 -3.51 -1.46
N LEU A 248 -15.60 -4.74 -1.72
CA LEU A 248 -14.95 -5.65 -2.70
C LEU A 248 -15.06 -5.20 -4.17
N GLU A 249 -16.04 -4.40 -4.53
CA GLU A 249 -16.36 -4.05 -5.92
C GLU A 249 -15.21 -3.46 -6.75
N PRO A 250 -14.25 -2.66 -6.24
CA PRO A 250 -13.14 -2.17 -7.05
C PRO A 250 -12.22 -3.27 -7.57
N ALA A 251 -12.14 -4.41 -6.86
CA ALA A 251 -11.35 -5.56 -7.27
C ALA A 251 -12.06 -6.43 -8.32
N LEU A 252 -13.33 -6.12 -8.65
CA LEU A 252 -14.14 -6.92 -9.57
C LEU A 252 -14.26 -6.26 -10.96
N ASP A 253 -14.45 -7.10 -11.97
CA ASP A 253 -14.88 -6.68 -13.30
C ASP A 253 -16.42 -6.58 -13.37
N GLY A 254 -16.96 -6.12 -14.52
CA GLY A 254 -18.42 -6.02 -14.70
C GLY A 254 -19.19 -7.37 -14.74
N GLN A 255 -18.51 -8.49 -14.53
CA GLN A 255 -19.09 -9.83 -14.42
C GLN A 255 -18.96 -10.41 -13.01
N GLY A 256 -18.47 -9.64 -12.04
CA GLY A 256 -18.27 -10.07 -10.67
C GLY A 256 -17.06 -11.01 -10.49
N ARG A 257 -16.05 -10.91 -11.33
CA ARG A 257 -14.80 -11.66 -11.25
C ARG A 257 -13.66 -10.75 -10.87
N PHE A 258 -12.68 -11.28 -10.15
CA PHE A 258 -11.48 -10.50 -9.84
C PHE A 258 -10.73 -10.08 -11.10
N ILE A 259 -10.34 -8.80 -11.17
CA ILE A 259 -9.47 -8.27 -12.25
C ILE A 259 -8.08 -8.88 -12.17
N GLU A 260 -7.34 -8.93 -13.29
CA GLU A 260 -6.09 -9.71 -13.41
C GLU A 260 -5.05 -9.45 -12.31
N PRO A 261 -4.64 -8.25 -11.92
CA PRO A 261 -3.62 -8.10 -10.87
C PRO A 261 -4.05 -8.68 -9.51
N HIS A 262 -5.37 -8.86 -9.29
CA HIS A 262 -5.94 -9.27 -8.00
C HIS A 262 -6.58 -10.66 -8.02
N ARG A 263 -6.34 -11.44 -9.06
CA ARG A 263 -6.96 -12.76 -9.24
C ARG A 263 -6.59 -13.76 -8.15
N ARG A 264 -5.43 -13.61 -7.52
CA ARG A 264 -5.00 -14.45 -6.39
C ARG A 264 -5.86 -14.31 -5.13
N TYR A 265 -6.70 -13.29 -5.03
CA TYR A 265 -7.71 -13.23 -3.96
C TYR A 265 -8.66 -14.44 -3.98
N VAL A 266 -8.90 -15.05 -5.15
CA VAL A 266 -9.67 -16.30 -5.26
C VAL A 266 -9.07 -17.41 -4.42
N GLU A 267 -7.74 -17.51 -4.35
CA GLU A 267 -7.05 -18.52 -3.55
C GLU A 267 -7.20 -18.27 -2.06
N LEU A 268 -7.11 -17.00 -1.62
CA LEU A 268 -7.40 -16.63 -0.24
C LEU A 268 -8.85 -16.97 0.13
N LEU A 269 -9.82 -16.62 -0.71
CA LEU A 269 -11.23 -16.92 -0.46
C LEU A 269 -11.49 -18.43 -0.40
N ARG A 270 -10.79 -19.25 -1.19
CA ARG A 270 -10.87 -20.72 -1.06
C ARG A 270 -10.38 -21.22 0.28
N VAL A 271 -9.33 -20.63 0.83
CA VAL A 271 -8.86 -20.97 2.18
C VAL A 271 -9.86 -20.53 3.23
N LEU A 272 -10.44 -19.33 3.14
CA LEU A 272 -11.46 -18.83 4.06
C LEU A 272 -12.78 -19.63 3.98
N ALA A 273 -13.09 -20.22 2.81
CA ALA A 273 -14.28 -21.07 2.60
C ALA A 273 -14.08 -22.53 3.04
N ASP A 274 -12.85 -22.93 3.37
CA ASP A 274 -12.55 -24.32 3.72
C ASP A 274 -13.28 -24.74 5.00
N SER A 275 -13.89 -25.93 4.98
CA SER A 275 -14.69 -26.43 6.11
C SER A 275 -13.87 -26.65 7.39
N SER A 276 -12.56 -26.87 7.25
CA SER A 276 -11.66 -27.09 8.41
C SER A 276 -11.29 -25.83 9.18
N VAL A 277 -11.48 -24.63 8.61
CA VAL A 277 -11.17 -23.39 9.32
C VAL A 277 -12.28 -23.04 10.34
N GLN A 278 -11.87 -22.37 11.43
CA GLN A 278 -12.81 -21.88 12.46
C GLN A 278 -13.24 -20.43 12.22
N SER A 279 -12.70 -19.80 11.17
CA SER A 279 -13.01 -18.42 10.83
C SER A 279 -14.41 -18.25 10.23
N VAL A 280 -14.93 -17.04 10.39
CA VAL A 280 -16.12 -16.53 9.70
C VAL A 280 -15.72 -15.28 8.94
N THR A 281 -16.03 -15.23 7.66
CA THR A 281 -15.71 -14.11 6.78
C THR A 281 -16.98 -13.39 6.36
N LEU A 282 -17.03 -12.09 6.59
CA LEU A 282 -18.04 -11.19 6.03
C LEU A 282 -17.40 -10.34 4.93
N ILE A 283 -18.03 -10.32 3.77
CA ILE A 283 -17.63 -9.50 2.64
C ILE A 283 -18.71 -8.48 2.38
N THR A 284 -18.36 -7.21 2.20
CA THR A 284 -19.32 -6.22 1.75
C THR A 284 -19.06 -5.84 0.30
N SER A 285 -20.11 -5.73 -0.49
CA SER A 285 -20.02 -5.31 -1.89
C SER A 285 -21.34 -4.71 -2.38
N ARG A 286 -21.27 -3.90 -3.42
CA ARG A 286 -22.45 -3.52 -4.23
C ARG A 286 -22.69 -4.54 -5.34
N GLU A 287 -21.63 -5.17 -5.83
CA GLU A 287 -21.64 -6.12 -6.93
C GLU A 287 -21.67 -7.57 -6.44
N PRO A 288 -22.28 -8.50 -7.18
CA PRO A 288 -22.21 -9.92 -6.89
C PRO A 288 -20.79 -10.45 -7.13
N LEU A 289 -20.40 -11.49 -6.38
CA LEU A 289 -19.16 -12.24 -6.60
C LEU A 289 -19.46 -13.54 -7.34
N ALA A 290 -18.95 -13.69 -8.56
CA ALA A 290 -19.26 -14.83 -9.44
C ALA A 290 -18.24 -15.97 -9.40
N GLU A 291 -17.01 -15.73 -8.93
CA GLU A 291 -15.88 -16.70 -9.08
C GLU A 291 -15.68 -17.65 -7.90
N CYS A 292 -16.36 -17.48 -6.77
CA CYS A 292 -16.05 -18.26 -5.57
C CYS A 292 -17.14 -19.25 -5.19
N VAL A 293 -16.73 -20.53 -5.01
CA VAL A 293 -17.55 -21.59 -4.44
C VAL A 293 -17.57 -21.42 -2.91
N GLY A 294 -18.74 -21.63 -2.29
CA GLY A 294 -18.88 -21.59 -0.81
C GLY A 294 -19.21 -20.22 -0.23
N VAL A 295 -19.48 -19.21 -1.08
CA VAL A 295 -19.96 -17.90 -0.64
C VAL A 295 -21.47 -17.88 -0.57
N THR A 296 -22.01 -17.49 0.60
CA THR A 296 -23.46 -17.30 0.80
C THR A 296 -23.80 -15.84 0.54
N ASN A 297 -24.63 -15.56 -0.46
CA ASN A 297 -25.08 -14.20 -0.74
C ASN A 297 -26.23 -13.80 0.21
N TYR A 298 -26.10 -12.63 0.79
CA TYR A 298 -27.12 -11.98 1.60
C TYR A 298 -27.43 -10.60 1.02
N GLN A 299 -28.63 -10.43 0.47
CA GLN A 299 -29.14 -9.12 0.07
C GLN A 299 -29.59 -8.38 1.34
N LEU A 300 -28.81 -7.36 1.75
CA LEU A 300 -29.15 -6.57 2.92
C LEU A 300 -30.28 -5.59 2.58
N PRO A 301 -31.45 -5.70 3.19
CA PRO A 301 -32.52 -4.73 2.99
C PRO A 301 -32.15 -3.39 3.60
N SER A 302 -32.78 -2.32 3.08
CA SER A 302 -32.76 -1.01 3.71
C SER A 302 -33.37 -1.07 5.13
N LEU A 303 -33.14 -0.03 5.93
CA LEU A 303 -33.80 0.12 7.23
C LEU A 303 -35.30 0.31 7.02
N ASP A 304 -36.10 -0.27 7.90
CA ASP A 304 -37.55 -0.10 7.89
C ASP A 304 -37.98 1.24 8.50
N GLU A 305 -39.25 1.55 8.43
CA GLU A 305 -39.85 2.78 8.94
C GLU A 305 -39.70 2.87 10.47
N GLN A 306 -39.76 1.73 11.17
CA GLN A 306 -39.61 1.67 12.62
C GLN A 306 -38.17 2.05 13.03
N ALA A 307 -37.15 1.54 12.34
CA ALA A 307 -35.75 1.91 12.59
C ALA A 307 -35.49 3.42 12.36
N TRP A 308 -36.10 4.01 11.35
CA TRP A 308 -36.06 5.45 11.12
C TRP A 308 -36.75 6.22 12.26
N GLN A 309 -37.91 5.75 12.71
CA GLN A 309 -38.63 6.32 13.86
C GLN A 309 -37.77 6.24 15.12
N ASP A 310 -37.19 5.09 15.44
CA ASP A 310 -36.36 4.87 16.64
C ASP A 310 -35.10 5.76 16.61
N PHE A 311 -34.56 6.02 15.42
CA PHE A 311 -33.40 6.89 15.27
C PHE A 311 -33.74 8.35 15.49
N PHE A 312 -34.76 8.89 14.78
CA PHE A 312 -35.10 10.31 14.86
C PHE A 312 -35.79 10.71 16.18
N SER A 313 -36.52 9.81 16.82
CA SER A 313 -37.22 10.10 18.10
C SER A 313 -36.31 10.48 19.27
N ARG A 314 -35.01 10.32 19.09
CA ARG A 314 -34.01 10.71 20.12
C ARG A 314 -33.84 12.21 20.24
N ASP A 315 -33.88 12.90 19.09
CA ASP A 315 -33.48 14.32 19.00
C ASP A 315 -34.47 15.19 18.21
N ILE A 316 -35.52 14.61 17.63
CA ILE A 316 -36.43 15.30 16.69
C ILE A 316 -37.88 14.88 17.02
N ASP A 317 -38.80 15.85 17.04
CA ASP A 317 -40.23 15.59 17.09
C ASP A 317 -40.70 14.97 15.78
N ILE A 318 -41.34 13.83 15.84
CA ILE A 318 -41.73 13.02 14.69
C ILE A 318 -43.17 13.29 14.28
N ASP A 319 -43.35 13.68 13.01
CA ASP A 319 -44.60 13.53 12.32
C ASP A 319 -44.62 12.24 11.51
N ALA A 320 -45.47 11.28 11.91
CA ALA A 320 -45.49 9.94 11.30
C ALA A 320 -45.78 9.93 9.80
N THR A 321 -46.59 10.88 9.31
CA THR A 321 -46.91 11.01 7.89
C THR A 321 -45.69 11.47 7.09
N THR A 322 -45.04 12.52 7.57
CA THR A 322 -43.81 13.06 6.97
C THR A 322 -42.67 12.08 7.02
N LEU A 323 -42.47 11.38 8.16
CA LEU A 323 -41.47 10.34 8.28
C LEU A 323 -41.65 9.24 7.23
N LYS A 324 -42.87 8.79 7.01
CA LYS A 324 -43.20 7.78 6.01
C LYS A 324 -42.93 8.24 4.58
N GLU A 325 -43.26 9.49 4.24
CA GLU A 325 -42.92 10.06 2.93
C GLU A 325 -41.40 10.17 2.74
N MET A 326 -40.68 10.65 3.74
CA MET A 326 -39.21 10.73 3.71
C MET A 326 -38.57 9.36 3.61
N HIS A 327 -39.00 8.40 4.44
CA HIS A 327 -38.51 7.02 4.39
C HIS A 327 -38.70 6.42 2.99
N LYS A 328 -39.84 6.62 2.37
CA LYS A 328 -40.12 6.16 1.01
C LYS A 328 -39.21 6.84 -0.02
N ALA A 329 -39.01 8.14 0.07
CA ALA A 329 -38.21 8.92 -0.89
C ALA A 329 -36.71 8.56 -0.82
N TYR A 330 -36.19 8.36 0.39
CA TYR A 330 -34.80 7.97 0.61
C TYR A 330 -34.58 6.44 0.69
N GLY A 331 -35.65 5.65 0.43
CA GLY A 331 -35.60 4.19 0.36
C GLY A 331 -35.10 3.50 1.64
N GLY A 332 -35.31 4.09 2.82
CA GLY A 332 -34.79 3.55 4.09
C GLY A 332 -33.25 3.53 4.18
N ASN A 333 -32.56 4.39 3.45
CA ASN A 333 -31.11 4.43 3.43
C ASN A 333 -30.52 4.96 4.75
N ALA A 334 -29.58 4.21 5.38
CA ALA A 334 -29.02 4.56 6.67
C ALA A 334 -28.17 5.83 6.67
N LEU A 335 -27.42 6.09 5.57
CA LEU A 335 -26.62 7.30 5.44
C LEU A 335 -27.51 8.52 5.29
N ALA A 336 -28.58 8.43 4.48
CA ALA A 336 -29.54 9.50 4.35
C ALA A 336 -30.19 9.83 5.70
N MET A 337 -30.57 8.82 6.46
CA MET A 337 -31.13 8.98 7.81
C MET A 337 -30.22 9.81 8.72
N THR A 338 -28.91 9.49 8.76
CA THR A 338 -27.95 10.23 9.61
C THR A 338 -27.72 11.67 9.11
N ILE A 339 -27.57 11.87 7.80
CA ILE A 339 -27.30 13.19 7.22
C ILE A 339 -28.50 14.14 7.40
N LEU A 340 -29.73 13.62 7.41
CA LEU A 340 -30.95 14.43 7.54
C LEU A 340 -31.17 15.02 8.93
N CYS A 341 -30.52 14.52 9.98
CA CYS A 341 -30.69 15.04 11.35
C CYS A 341 -30.46 16.55 11.46
N ASP A 342 -29.28 17.05 11.04
CA ASP A 342 -28.93 18.47 11.15
C ASP A 342 -29.84 19.39 10.28
N PRO A 343 -30.11 19.07 9.00
CA PRO A 343 -31.07 19.83 8.22
C PRO A 343 -32.47 19.93 8.83
N ILE A 344 -33.01 18.83 9.33
CA ILE A 344 -34.35 18.79 9.96
C ILE A 344 -34.38 19.69 11.20
N GLN A 345 -33.40 19.59 12.09
CA GLN A 345 -33.33 20.42 13.30
C GLN A 345 -33.23 21.91 12.99
N ARG A 346 -32.42 22.29 11.99
CA ARG A 346 -32.20 23.69 11.62
C ARG A 346 -33.36 24.34 10.89
N ASN A 347 -34.15 23.57 10.17
CA ASN A 347 -35.27 24.08 9.38
C ASN A 347 -36.60 24.06 10.14
N GLY A 348 -36.56 23.99 11.47
CA GLY A 348 -37.78 24.07 12.30
C GLY A 348 -38.54 22.76 12.44
N GLY A 349 -37.86 21.62 12.23
CA GLY A 349 -38.42 20.28 12.40
C GLY A 349 -38.74 19.54 11.09
N MET A 350 -39.20 18.30 11.24
CA MET A 350 -39.37 17.35 10.14
C MET A 350 -40.36 17.82 9.08
N VAL A 351 -41.52 18.36 9.49
CA VAL A 351 -42.56 18.83 8.59
C VAL A 351 -42.08 20.02 7.77
N ALA A 352 -41.46 21.01 8.42
CA ALA A 352 -40.97 22.21 7.75
C ALA A 352 -39.89 21.88 6.73
N TYR A 353 -38.91 21.03 7.13
CA TYR A 353 -37.87 20.56 6.22
C TYR A 353 -38.47 19.88 4.98
N TRP A 354 -39.42 18.94 5.18
CA TRP A 354 -39.97 18.15 4.09
C TRP A 354 -40.82 18.98 3.13
N GLN A 355 -41.56 19.98 3.62
CA GLN A 355 -42.32 20.90 2.76
C GLN A 355 -41.41 21.69 1.81
N GLU A 356 -40.22 22.07 2.26
CA GLU A 356 -39.26 22.84 1.46
C GLU A 356 -38.43 21.95 0.52
N HIS A 357 -38.13 20.73 0.94
CA HIS A 357 -37.13 19.84 0.28
C HIS A 357 -37.76 18.53 -0.24
N LYS A 358 -39.04 18.54 -0.56
CA LYS A 358 -39.72 17.31 -1.04
C LYS A 358 -39.06 16.77 -2.30
N VAL A 359 -38.58 15.55 -2.27
CA VAL A 359 -37.89 14.85 -3.36
C VAL A 359 -38.90 14.24 -4.32
N GLU A 360 -38.70 14.37 -5.64
CA GLU A 360 -39.51 13.71 -6.65
C GLU A 360 -39.39 12.18 -6.57
N ALA A 361 -40.52 11.49 -6.60
CA ALA A 361 -40.64 10.06 -6.28
C ALA A 361 -40.01 9.10 -7.33
N ASP A 362 -39.58 9.60 -8.49
CA ASP A 362 -39.12 8.75 -9.62
C ASP A 362 -37.60 8.62 -9.76
N LEU A 363 -36.81 9.16 -8.83
CA LEU A 363 -35.35 9.05 -8.84
C LEU A 363 -34.89 7.76 -8.18
N LEU A 364 -33.81 7.16 -8.70
CA LEU A 364 -33.13 6.04 -8.04
C LEU A 364 -32.59 6.48 -6.67
N VAL A 365 -32.83 5.68 -5.64
CA VAL A 365 -32.44 5.98 -4.24
C VAL A 365 -30.94 6.34 -4.10
N GLU A 366 -30.05 5.69 -4.85
CA GLU A 366 -28.62 6.01 -4.85
C GLU A 366 -28.35 7.44 -5.31
N LEU A 367 -29.01 7.88 -6.39
CA LEU A 367 -28.91 9.26 -6.89
C LEU A 367 -29.47 10.26 -5.89
N VAL A 368 -30.54 9.91 -5.20
CA VAL A 368 -31.14 10.76 -4.15
C VAL A 368 -30.17 10.96 -3.00
N VAL A 369 -29.51 9.89 -2.54
CA VAL A 369 -28.50 9.97 -1.47
C VAL A 369 -27.27 10.74 -1.91
N GLU A 370 -26.77 10.52 -3.14
CA GLU A 370 -25.66 11.31 -3.69
C GLU A 370 -26.03 12.80 -3.82
N ASN A 371 -27.26 13.11 -4.26
CA ASN A 371 -27.72 14.48 -4.36
C ASN A 371 -27.85 15.12 -2.98
N LEU A 372 -28.36 14.41 -1.98
CA LEU A 372 -28.38 14.87 -0.59
C LEU A 372 -26.98 15.25 -0.09
N VAL A 373 -25.99 14.38 -0.34
CA VAL A 373 -24.59 14.67 0.02
C VAL A 373 -24.11 15.94 -0.71
N LYS A 374 -24.35 16.06 -2.02
CA LYS A 374 -23.99 17.25 -2.82
C LYS A 374 -24.63 18.52 -2.27
N GLU A 375 -25.90 18.45 -1.88
CA GLU A 375 -26.61 19.58 -1.26
C GLU A 375 -25.95 20.01 0.05
N GLN A 376 -25.54 19.07 0.91
CA GLN A 376 -24.85 19.41 2.14
C GLN A 376 -23.51 20.13 1.87
N PHE A 377 -22.75 19.68 0.86
CA PHE A 377 -21.54 20.38 0.42
C PHE A 377 -21.85 21.79 -0.09
N ASN A 378 -22.85 21.96 -0.97
CA ASN A 378 -23.26 23.24 -1.52
C ASN A 378 -23.78 24.21 -0.44
N ARG A 379 -24.47 23.66 0.57
CA ARG A 379 -24.93 24.43 1.73
C ARG A 379 -23.77 24.91 2.58
N LEU A 380 -22.79 24.03 2.91
CA LEU A 380 -21.60 24.41 3.65
C LEU A 380 -20.77 25.46 2.92
N GLU A 381 -20.59 25.31 1.61
CA GLU A 381 -19.87 26.27 0.78
C GLU A 381 -20.41 27.70 0.93
N LYS A 382 -21.73 27.85 1.02
CA LYS A 382 -22.41 29.13 1.18
C LYS A 382 -22.47 29.66 2.62
N THR A 383 -22.59 28.72 3.61
CA THR A 383 -22.93 29.10 4.99
C THR A 383 -21.74 29.03 5.94
N TYR A 384 -20.75 28.18 5.64
CA TYR A 384 -19.57 27.97 6.46
C TYR A 384 -18.36 27.50 5.61
N PRO A 385 -17.74 28.41 4.84
CA PRO A 385 -16.69 28.10 3.89
C PRO A 385 -15.49 27.34 4.49
N GLU A 386 -15.10 27.62 5.74
CA GLU A 386 -13.98 26.96 6.40
C GLU A 386 -14.30 25.47 6.68
N ALA A 387 -15.53 25.15 7.03
CA ALA A 387 -15.96 23.76 7.21
C ALA A 387 -16.07 23.02 5.87
N TYR A 388 -16.56 23.71 4.84
CA TYR A 388 -16.56 23.20 3.48
C TYR A 388 -15.14 22.89 2.98
N GLY A 389 -14.19 23.83 3.18
CA GLY A 389 -12.80 23.63 2.81
C GLY A 389 -12.18 22.41 3.51
N LEU A 390 -12.37 22.28 4.82
CA LEU A 390 -11.92 21.11 5.56
C LEU A 390 -12.55 19.81 5.05
N LEU A 391 -13.86 19.80 4.81
CA LEU A 391 -14.56 18.60 4.33
C LEU A 391 -14.05 18.14 2.98
N CYS A 392 -13.79 19.06 2.04
CA CYS A 392 -13.18 18.75 0.75
C CYS A 392 -11.75 18.21 0.94
N ARG A 393 -10.93 18.89 1.75
CA ARG A 393 -9.51 18.54 1.99
C ARG A 393 -9.36 17.17 2.65
N LEU A 394 -10.28 16.75 3.52
CA LEU A 394 -10.32 15.41 4.11
C LEU A 394 -10.44 14.29 3.05
N GLY A 395 -10.92 14.61 1.86
CA GLY A 395 -10.93 13.70 0.72
C GLY A 395 -9.54 13.25 0.26
N CYS A 396 -8.44 13.97 0.60
CA CYS A 396 -7.09 13.57 0.23
C CYS A 396 -6.63 12.28 0.95
N TYR A 397 -7.12 12.00 2.16
CA TYR A 397 -6.75 10.81 2.90
C TYR A 397 -7.30 9.54 2.25
N ARG A 398 -6.47 8.49 2.20
CA ARG A 398 -6.83 7.22 1.54
C ARG A 398 -7.84 6.42 2.34
N TYR A 399 -7.76 6.43 3.66
CA TYR A 399 -8.57 5.60 4.57
C TYR A 399 -8.57 4.11 4.19
N GLN A 400 -7.44 3.61 3.74
CA GLN A 400 -7.27 2.24 3.26
C GLN A 400 -6.42 1.43 4.24
N ASP A 401 -5.10 1.55 4.14
CA ASP A 401 -4.17 0.83 5.02
C ASP A 401 -4.12 1.49 6.42
N VAL A 402 -4.43 2.79 6.50
CA VAL A 402 -4.69 3.56 7.71
C VAL A 402 -6.14 4.07 7.65
N PRO A 403 -7.09 3.37 8.29
CA PRO A 403 -8.54 3.63 8.10
C PRO A 403 -9.02 4.94 8.73
N THR A 404 -8.26 5.52 9.64
CA THR A 404 -8.62 6.73 10.39
C THR A 404 -7.50 7.74 10.40
N VAL A 405 -7.81 8.98 10.74
CA VAL A 405 -6.84 10.07 10.89
C VAL A 405 -6.99 10.69 12.27
N PRO A 406 -5.90 10.96 12.99
CA PRO A 406 -5.97 11.64 14.29
C PRO A 406 -6.38 13.11 14.12
N THR A 407 -6.69 13.76 15.24
CA THR A 407 -7.10 15.18 15.26
C THR A 407 -6.08 16.08 14.54
N GLU A 408 -4.79 15.80 14.67
CA GLU A 408 -3.70 16.52 14.00
C GLU A 408 -3.83 16.46 12.48
N GLY A 409 -4.39 15.36 11.94
CA GLY A 409 -4.68 15.20 10.51
C GLY A 409 -5.77 16.15 10.01
N LEU A 410 -6.73 16.54 10.84
CA LEU A 410 -7.69 17.57 10.50
C LEU A 410 -7.08 18.96 10.66
N LEU A 411 -6.31 19.17 11.74
CA LEU A 411 -5.70 20.46 12.04
C LEU A 411 -4.68 20.90 10.99
N CYS A 412 -3.90 19.98 10.41
CA CYS A 412 -2.94 20.31 9.36
C CYS A 412 -3.62 20.74 8.04
N LEU A 413 -4.87 20.34 7.82
CA LEU A 413 -5.68 20.73 6.68
C LEU A 413 -6.42 22.07 6.86
N LEU A 414 -6.28 22.72 8.02
CA LEU A 414 -6.86 24.02 8.36
C LEU A 414 -5.81 25.14 8.36
N TRP A 415 -4.90 25.13 7.35
CA TRP A 415 -3.79 26.08 7.25
C TRP A 415 -4.22 27.54 7.11
N ASP A 416 -5.38 27.78 6.53
CA ASP A 416 -5.99 29.08 6.28
C ASP A 416 -6.97 29.53 7.38
N VAL A 417 -7.20 28.70 8.40
CA VAL A 417 -8.11 28.97 9.52
C VAL A 417 -7.34 29.34 10.78
N PRO A 418 -7.68 30.48 11.46
CA PRO A 418 -7.09 30.85 12.73
C PRO A 418 -7.22 29.74 13.78
N GLU A 419 -6.19 29.49 14.56
CA GLU A 419 -6.12 28.38 15.51
C GLU A 419 -7.30 28.32 16.48
N ALA A 420 -7.73 29.47 16.99
CA ALA A 420 -8.87 29.59 17.92
C ALA A 420 -10.20 29.09 17.30
N GLN A 421 -10.31 29.05 15.98
CA GLN A 421 -11.53 28.64 15.28
C GLN A 421 -11.51 27.19 14.81
N ARG A 422 -10.33 26.56 14.71
CA ARG A 422 -10.16 25.22 14.10
C ARG A 422 -11.03 24.15 14.76
N ARG A 423 -11.07 24.12 16.10
CA ARG A 423 -11.92 23.16 16.83
C ARG A 423 -13.40 23.33 16.51
N ARG A 424 -13.88 24.60 16.38
CA ARG A 424 -15.26 24.89 16.03
C ARG A 424 -15.59 24.41 14.61
N VAL A 425 -14.67 24.52 13.67
CA VAL A 425 -14.79 24.00 12.31
C VAL A 425 -14.96 22.48 12.31
N ILE A 426 -14.10 21.78 13.03
CA ILE A 426 -14.18 20.30 13.16
C ILE A 426 -15.51 19.89 13.80
N GLU A 427 -15.90 20.52 14.91
CA GLU A 427 -17.16 20.19 15.61
C GLU A 427 -18.39 20.47 14.74
N SER A 428 -18.33 21.46 13.87
CA SER A 428 -19.41 21.75 12.94
C SER A 428 -19.62 20.66 11.89
N LEU A 429 -18.58 19.93 11.50
CA LEU A 429 -18.69 18.76 10.62
C LEU A 429 -19.21 17.53 11.37
N ARG A 430 -18.75 17.34 12.61
CA ARG A 430 -19.23 16.24 13.47
C ARG A 430 -20.73 16.37 13.75
N SER A 431 -21.19 17.55 14.19
CA SER A 431 -22.58 17.78 14.49
C SER A 431 -23.53 17.62 13.30
N ARG A 432 -22.99 17.64 12.06
CA ARG A 432 -23.71 17.40 10.82
C ARG A 432 -23.59 15.98 10.28
N PHE A 433 -22.91 15.08 11.01
CA PHE A 433 -22.64 13.71 10.57
C PHE A 433 -21.91 13.62 9.20
N LEU A 434 -21.14 14.66 8.84
CA LEU A 434 -20.35 14.68 7.62
C LEU A 434 -18.95 14.12 7.81
N VAL A 435 -18.50 14.00 9.06
CA VAL A 435 -17.27 13.35 9.49
C VAL A 435 -17.59 12.40 10.61
N GLU A 436 -17.15 11.16 10.48
CA GLU A 436 -17.28 10.16 11.54
C GLU A 436 -16.14 10.32 12.55
N TYR A 437 -16.41 10.00 13.81
CA TYR A 437 -15.48 10.21 14.93
C TYR A 437 -15.60 9.13 15.99
N PHE A 438 -14.45 8.62 16.44
CA PHE A 438 -14.38 7.74 17.61
C PHE A 438 -13.03 7.88 18.30
N LYS A 439 -13.02 8.13 19.62
CA LYS A 439 -11.81 8.19 20.48
C LYS A 439 -10.65 9.05 19.94
N GLY A 440 -10.92 10.19 19.29
CA GLY A 440 -9.88 11.06 18.73
C GLY A 440 -9.52 10.81 17.28
N GLU A 441 -10.06 9.76 16.69
CA GLU A 441 -9.86 9.34 15.32
C GLU A 441 -11.04 9.74 14.43
N TYR A 442 -10.75 10.13 13.19
CA TYR A 442 -11.74 10.65 12.23
C TYR A 442 -11.64 9.92 10.89
N TRP A 443 -12.77 9.78 10.21
CA TRP A 443 -12.82 9.27 8.84
C TRP A 443 -14.06 9.77 8.09
N LEU A 444 -14.06 9.62 6.78
CA LEU A 444 -15.19 9.95 5.93
C LEU A 444 -15.93 8.69 5.49
N HIS A 445 -17.27 8.75 5.58
CA HIS A 445 -18.10 7.75 4.92
C HIS A 445 -17.77 7.68 3.42
N PRO A 446 -17.73 6.50 2.78
CA PRO A 446 -17.36 6.34 1.38
C PRO A 446 -18.05 7.27 0.39
N VAL A 447 -19.36 7.48 0.50
CA VAL A 447 -20.12 8.39 -0.38
C VAL A 447 -19.68 9.84 -0.18
N ILE A 448 -19.50 10.28 1.06
CA ILE A 448 -19.03 11.64 1.39
C ILE A 448 -17.60 11.83 0.87
N ARG A 449 -16.72 10.85 1.04
CA ARG A 449 -15.35 10.93 0.51
C ARG A 449 -15.31 11.06 -1.00
N THR A 450 -16.16 10.34 -1.71
CA THR A 450 -16.23 10.42 -3.20
C THR A 450 -16.56 11.84 -3.66
N GLU A 451 -17.51 12.52 -3.02
CA GLU A 451 -17.82 13.91 -3.32
C GLU A 451 -16.70 14.86 -2.87
N ALA A 452 -16.11 14.64 -1.68
CA ALA A 452 -15.02 15.45 -1.15
C ALA A 452 -13.80 15.43 -2.10
N ILE A 453 -13.32 14.25 -2.51
CA ILE A 453 -12.17 14.13 -3.42
C ILE A 453 -12.48 14.69 -4.81
N SER A 454 -13.72 14.52 -5.30
CA SER A 454 -14.15 15.07 -6.59
C SER A 454 -14.09 16.60 -6.62
N ARG A 455 -14.45 17.27 -5.51
CA ARG A 455 -14.34 18.72 -5.37
C ARG A 455 -12.92 19.18 -5.14
N LEU A 456 -12.19 18.48 -4.27
CA LEU A 456 -10.81 18.81 -3.96
C LEU A 456 -9.91 18.74 -5.21
N ARG A 457 -10.05 17.70 -6.05
CA ARG A 457 -9.28 17.56 -7.29
C ARG A 457 -9.52 18.68 -8.31
N LYS A 458 -10.63 19.41 -8.19
CA LYS A 458 -10.97 20.56 -9.04
C LYS A 458 -10.53 21.89 -8.43
N SER A 459 -10.10 21.89 -7.19
CA SER A 459 -9.69 23.10 -6.46
C SER A 459 -8.17 23.29 -6.49
N GLU A 460 -7.73 24.51 -6.20
CA GLU A 460 -6.29 24.84 -6.02
C GLU A 460 -5.70 24.18 -4.77
N ASP A 461 -6.52 23.69 -3.87
CA ASP A 461 -6.10 23.07 -2.60
C ASP A 461 -5.57 21.62 -2.76
N TRP A 462 -5.78 20.96 -3.92
CA TRP A 462 -5.43 19.57 -4.13
C TRP A 462 -3.98 19.25 -3.77
N GLU A 463 -3.07 20.02 -4.33
CA GLU A 463 -1.65 19.80 -4.10
C GLU A 463 -1.26 20.13 -2.65
N THR A 464 -1.74 21.26 -2.13
CA THR A 464 -1.44 21.70 -0.76
C THR A 464 -1.97 20.72 0.29
N ALA A 465 -3.19 20.20 0.12
CA ALA A 465 -3.78 19.23 1.03
C ALA A 465 -2.95 17.93 1.08
N ASN A 466 -2.57 17.39 -0.07
CA ASN A 466 -1.72 16.22 -0.13
C ASN A 466 -0.33 16.46 0.48
N ARG A 467 0.31 17.62 0.23
CA ARG A 467 1.60 17.98 0.87
C ARG A 467 1.47 18.04 2.39
N LYS A 468 0.42 18.68 2.91
CA LYS A 468 0.18 18.78 4.36
C LYS A 468 -0.09 17.40 4.99
N ALA A 469 -0.85 16.56 4.34
CA ALA A 469 -1.07 15.19 4.78
C ALA A 469 0.23 14.37 4.75
N ALA A 470 1.04 14.49 3.70
CA ALA A 470 2.36 13.83 3.61
C ALA A 470 3.31 14.31 4.71
N GLU A 471 3.36 15.61 4.98
CA GLU A 471 4.14 16.18 6.08
C GLU A 471 3.71 15.59 7.43
N LEU A 472 2.39 15.54 7.70
CA LEU A 472 1.85 14.93 8.92
C LEU A 472 2.36 13.51 9.10
N TRP A 473 2.14 12.62 8.12
CA TRP A 473 2.55 11.23 8.20
C TRP A 473 4.07 11.06 8.29
N THR A 474 4.84 11.98 7.68
CA THR A 474 6.29 12.01 7.78
C THR A 474 6.77 12.32 9.19
N TYR A 475 6.11 13.25 9.89
CA TYR A 475 6.51 13.68 11.23
C TYR A 475 5.87 12.86 12.35
N SER A 476 4.71 12.27 12.13
CA SER A 476 4.03 11.43 13.14
C SER A 476 4.76 10.12 13.41
N VAL A 477 5.55 9.61 12.44
CA VAL A 477 6.30 8.36 12.59
C VAL A 477 7.80 8.65 12.62
N GLN A 478 8.36 8.83 13.82
CA GLN A 478 9.80 9.05 14.02
C GLN A 478 10.56 7.75 14.26
N THR A 479 9.91 6.77 14.88
CA THR A 479 10.46 5.44 15.15
C THR A 479 9.62 4.39 14.43
N VAL A 480 10.28 3.38 13.85
CA VAL A 480 9.65 2.26 13.16
C VAL A 480 10.01 0.97 13.88
N GLU A 481 9.13 0.52 14.74
CA GLU A 481 9.30 -0.72 15.52
C GLU A 481 8.51 -1.89 14.94
N ALA A 482 7.27 -1.61 14.55
CA ALA A 482 6.31 -2.60 14.07
C ALA A 482 5.83 -2.31 12.64
N ILE A 483 5.12 -3.27 12.06
CA ILE A 483 4.52 -3.18 10.73
C ILE A 483 3.57 -1.98 10.62
N GLY A 484 2.78 -1.71 11.67
CA GLY A 484 1.86 -0.57 11.69
C GLY A 484 2.55 0.79 11.53
N ASP A 485 3.77 0.94 12.04
CA ASP A 485 4.55 2.18 11.89
C ASP A 485 5.04 2.35 10.45
N VAL A 486 5.47 1.23 9.83
CA VAL A 486 5.87 1.20 8.41
C VAL A 486 4.71 1.62 7.51
N ILE A 487 3.52 1.06 7.74
CA ILE A 487 2.29 1.37 6.98
C ILE A 487 1.90 2.83 7.14
N LYS A 488 1.90 3.36 8.37
CA LYS A 488 1.62 4.79 8.62
C LYS A 488 2.64 5.70 7.93
N ALA A 489 3.93 5.36 8.00
CA ALA A 489 4.97 6.15 7.34
C ALA A 489 4.83 6.14 5.80
N LEU A 490 4.31 5.05 5.24
CA LEU A 490 4.08 4.89 3.81
C LEU A 490 2.93 5.77 3.28
N GLU A 491 1.98 6.20 4.12
CA GLU A 491 0.93 7.12 3.70
C GLU A 491 1.51 8.43 3.13
N ALA A 492 2.64 8.90 3.65
CA ALA A 492 3.33 10.07 3.11
C ALA A 492 3.78 9.88 1.65
N TYR A 493 4.28 8.67 1.31
CA TYR A 493 4.64 8.30 -0.05
C TYR A 493 3.42 8.36 -1.00
N TYR A 494 2.29 7.80 -0.58
CA TYR A 494 1.07 7.81 -1.40
C TYR A 494 0.57 9.23 -1.68
N HIS A 495 0.60 10.12 -0.69
CA HIS A 495 0.20 11.51 -0.86
C HIS A 495 1.08 12.26 -1.88
N TYR A 496 2.41 12.08 -1.84
CA TYR A 496 3.28 12.69 -2.84
C TYR A 496 3.08 12.08 -4.24
N ARG A 497 2.82 10.77 -4.32
CA ARG A 497 2.51 10.10 -5.59
C ARG A 497 1.23 10.64 -6.23
N GLU A 498 0.19 10.91 -5.44
CA GLU A 498 -1.10 11.44 -5.91
C GLU A 498 -0.96 12.82 -6.59
N ILE A 499 0.00 13.62 -6.19
CA ILE A 499 0.30 14.91 -6.82
C ILE A 499 1.46 14.83 -7.82
N SER A 500 1.88 13.63 -8.20
CA SER A 500 2.98 13.36 -9.13
C SER A 500 4.33 13.96 -8.70
N ASP A 501 4.51 14.20 -7.39
CA ASP A 501 5.80 14.60 -6.82
C ASP A 501 6.62 13.34 -6.48
N PHE A 502 7.08 12.66 -7.53
CA PHE A 502 7.80 11.39 -7.40
C PHE A 502 9.13 11.55 -6.67
N GLN A 503 9.76 12.74 -6.79
CA GLN A 503 10.98 13.08 -6.06
C GLN A 503 10.74 12.98 -4.55
N LYS A 504 9.73 13.68 -4.03
CA LYS A 504 9.37 13.61 -2.62
C LYS A 504 8.89 12.23 -2.20
N ALA A 505 8.17 11.51 -3.06
CA ALA A 505 7.77 10.13 -2.79
C ALA A 505 9.00 9.22 -2.58
N GLY A 506 10.02 9.33 -3.44
CA GLY A 506 11.28 8.61 -3.27
C GLY A 506 12.03 8.99 -1.99
N GLU A 507 12.10 10.30 -1.69
CA GLU A 507 12.71 10.80 -0.44
C GLU A 507 12.07 10.17 0.82
N ILE A 508 10.76 9.92 0.82
CA ILE A 508 10.08 9.23 1.94
C ILE A 508 10.60 7.81 2.13
N LEU A 509 10.85 7.07 1.04
CA LEU A 509 11.31 5.69 1.11
C LEU A 509 12.75 5.56 1.62
N ILE A 510 13.59 6.55 1.36
CA ILE A 510 14.98 6.56 1.86
C ILE A 510 15.15 7.33 3.17
N LYS A 511 14.13 8.05 3.62
CA LYS A 511 14.20 8.82 4.88
C LYS A 511 14.50 7.90 6.04
N LYS A 512 15.60 8.16 6.72
CA LYS A 512 16.02 7.43 7.92
C LYS A 512 15.11 7.75 9.10
N ARG A 513 14.67 6.69 9.79
CA ARG A 513 13.89 6.73 11.04
C ARG A 513 14.58 5.83 12.05
N LYS A 514 14.37 6.07 13.33
CA LYS A 514 14.86 5.16 14.36
C LYS A 514 14.13 3.81 14.27
N ASN A 515 14.84 2.73 14.51
CA ASN A 515 14.25 1.41 14.72
C ASN A 515 14.22 1.08 16.23
N LYS A 516 13.71 -0.09 16.59
CA LYS A 516 13.63 -0.54 18.00
C LYS A 516 14.97 -0.63 18.74
N TRP A 517 16.09 -0.49 18.02
CA TRP A 517 17.45 -0.46 18.59
C TRP A 517 18.08 0.94 18.51
N GLU A 518 17.28 1.99 18.33
CA GLU A 518 17.72 3.39 18.20
C GLU A 518 18.59 3.68 16.96
N ASN A 519 18.76 2.71 16.05
CA ASN A 519 19.54 2.90 14.83
C ASN A 519 18.71 3.58 13.73
N GLY A 520 19.37 4.43 12.94
CA GLY A 520 18.75 5.08 11.80
C GLY A 520 18.62 4.13 10.61
N GLU A 521 17.39 3.81 10.22
CA GLU A 521 17.05 2.90 9.12
C GLU A 521 16.13 3.60 8.11
N SER A 522 16.36 3.40 6.80
CA SER A 522 15.44 3.93 5.78
C SER A 522 14.10 3.19 5.82
N LEU A 523 13.02 3.87 5.40
CA LEU A 523 11.71 3.23 5.36
C LEU A 523 11.72 2.00 4.43
N GLY A 524 12.42 2.08 3.28
CA GLY A 524 12.58 0.96 2.38
C GLY A 524 13.30 -0.24 3.01
N ALA A 525 14.32 0.01 3.84
CA ALA A 525 15.00 -1.05 4.60
C ALA A 525 14.09 -1.62 5.71
N ALA A 526 13.28 -0.78 6.36
CA ALA A 526 12.33 -1.23 7.36
C ALA A 526 11.32 -2.24 6.78
N PHE A 527 10.89 -2.10 5.51
CA PHE A 527 9.99 -3.06 4.88
C PHE A 527 10.55 -4.49 4.91
N TYR A 528 11.78 -4.71 4.42
CA TYR A 528 12.33 -6.06 4.41
C TYR A 528 12.72 -6.54 5.81
N ARG A 529 13.11 -5.65 6.73
CA ARG A 529 13.36 -6.02 8.13
C ARG A 529 12.10 -6.56 8.81
N VAL A 530 10.93 -5.93 8.57
CA VAL A 530 9.65 -6.44 9.06
C VAL A 530 9.06 -7.53 8.14
N GLY A 531 9.72 -7.85 7.03
CA GLY A 531 9.41 -8.94 6.10
C GLY A 531 8.26 -8.68 5.15
N LEU A 532 7.95 -7.42 4.87
CA LEU A 532 6.95 -7.00 3.90
C LEU A 532 7.54 -6.91 2.49
N LEU A 533 7.92 -8.04 1.90
CA LEU A 533 8.64 -8.10 0.61
C LEU A 533 7.81 -7.59 -0.57
N SER A 534 6.50 -7.73 -0.52
CA SER A 534 5.58 -7.25 -1.56
C SER A 534 5.56 -5.71 -1.73
N PHE A 535 6.02 -4.95 -0.72
CA PHE A 535 6.15 -3.50 -0.83
C PHE A 535 7.29 -3.02 -1.75
N ALA A 536 8.12 -3.92 -2.27
CA ALA A 536 9.04 -3.61 -3.37
C ALA A 536 8.34 -2.92 -4.56
N ASN A 537 7.05 -3.24 -4.80
CA ASN A 537 6.22 -2.56 -5.82
C ASN A 537 6.11 -1.04 -5.63
N CYS A 538 6.15 -0.53 -4.40
CA CYS A 538 6.11 0.91 -4.16
C CYS A 538 7.36 1.60 -4.72
N ILE A 539 8.53 0.99 -4.52
CA ILE A 539 9.80 1.45 -5.09
C ILE A 539 9.70 1.37 -6.59
N SER A 540 9.28 0.22 -7.09
CA SER A 540 9.11 -0.07 -8.49
C SER A 540 8.21 0.97 -9.19
N SER A 541 7.10 1.39 -8.69
CA SER A 541 6.12 2.26 -9.39
C SER A 541 6.57 3.71 -9.64
N ILE A 542 7.66 4.18 -9.01
CA ILE A 542 8.16 5.55 -9.17
C ILE A 542 9.47 5.64 -9.96
N ILE A 543 10.15 4.56 -10.06
CA ILE A 543 11.51 4.41 -10.57
C ILE A 543 11.68 4.95 -12.00
N GLU A 544 10.75 4.74 -12.95
CA GLU A 544 10.82 5.28 -14.33
C GLU A 544 10.48 6.77 -14.47
N LYS A 545 10.13 7.43 -13.38
CA LYS A 545 9.58 8.79 -13.39
C LYS A 545 10.52 9.82 -12.80
N LEU A 546 11.73 9.39 -12.51
CA LEU A 546 12.69 10.16 -11.76
C LEU A 546 13.98 10.39 -12.57
N ASP A 547 14.64 11.54 -12.43
CA ASP A 547 15.82 11.94 -13.26
C ASP A 547 17.13 12.12 -12.46
N ASP A 548 17.15 11.94 -11.13
CA ASP A 548 18.33 12.20 -10.29
C ASP A 548 19.08 10.90 -9.93
N ASN A 549 20.31 10.80 -10.32
CA ASN A 549 21.13 9.59 -10.20
C ASN A 549 21.44 9.16 -8.76
N CYS A 550 21.48 10.06 -7.81
CA CYS A 550 21.90 9.72 -6.47
C CYS A 550 20.82 9.02 -5.62
N LEU A 551 19.50 9.39 -5.61
CA LEU A 551 18.41 8.61 -4.97
C LEU A 551 18.26 7.27 -5.69
N LEU A 552 18.48 7.20 -7.02
CA LEU A 552 18.46 5.98 -7.82
C LEU A 552 19.37 4.91 -7.23
N SER A 553 20.56 5.27 -6.82
CA SER A 553 21.46 4.32 -6.22
C SER A 553 20.86 3.72 -4.93
N TYR A 554 20.28 4.55 -4.02
CA TYR A 554 19.64 4.03 -2.80
C TYR A 554 18.47 3.12 -3.09
N LEU A 555 17.57 3.51 -4.01
CA LEU A 555 16.39 2.72 -4.30
C LEU A 555 16.73 1.41 -5.03
N TYR A 556 17.73 1.40 -5.95
CA TYR A 556 18.23 0.15 -6.56
C TYR A 556 18.88 -0.75 -5.52
N ASN A 557 19.63 -0.17 -4.58
CA ASN A 557 20.22 -0.97 -3.51
C ASN A 557 19.12 -1.60 -2.64
N ILE A 558 18.12 -0.82 -2.20
CA ILE A 558 17.00 -1.32 -1.43
C ILE A 558 16.23 -2.41 -2.23
N LEU A 559 15.95 -2.16 -3.51
CA LEU A 559 15.25 -3.11 -4.35
C LEU A 559 16.09 -4.38 -4.59
N GLY A 560 17.40 -4.24 -4.75
CA GLY A 560 18.34 -5.36 -4.82
C GLY A 560 18.25 -6.25 -3.59
N ASN A 561 18.17 -5.65 -2.40
CA ASN A 561 17.99 -6.39 -1.15
C ASN A 561 16.64 -7.12 -1.08
N PHE A 562 15.55 -6.55 -1.61
CA PHE A 562 14.28 -7.26 -1.73
C PHE A 562 14.38 -8.50 -2.63
N TYR A 563 15.04 -8.37 -3.80
CA TYR A 563 15.24 -9.50 -4.70
C TYR A 563 16.18 -10.57 -4.11
N TRP A 564 17.22 -10.15 -3.40
CA TRP A 564 18.10 -11.06 -2.68
C TRP A 564 17.33 -11.87 -1.65
N LEU A 565 16.56 -11.22 -0.77
CA LEU A 565 15.75 -11.87 0.26
C LEU A 565 14.66 -12.78 -0.31
N SER A 566 14.10 -12.43 -1.48
CA SER A 566 13.15 -13.30 -2.18
C SER A 566 13.80 -14.50 -2.89
N GLY A 567 15.14 -14.59 -2.88
CA GLY A 567 15.90 -15.65 -3.53
C GLY A 567 16.20 -15.43 -5.01
N ASN A 568 15.82 -14.29 -5.58
CA ASN A 568 16.16 -13.93 -6.97
C ASN A 568 17.51 -13.22 -7.05
N ILE A 569 18.57 -13.98 -6.75
CA ILE A 569 19.93 -13.45 -6.55
C ILE A 569 20.49 -12.80 -7.83
N ASN A 570 20.20 -13.34 -9.01
CA ASN A 570 20.69 -12.76 -10.25
C ASN A 570 20.11 -11.35 -10.52
N SER A 571 18.82 -11.15 -10.27
CA SER A 571 18.21 -9.82 -10.36
C SER A 571 18.75 -8.88 -9.28
N ALA A 572 19.02 -9.38 -8.08
CA ALA A 572 19.65 -8.59 -7.03
C ALA A 572 21.03 -8.05 -7.46
N ILE A 573 21.89 -8.90 -8.03
CA ILE A 573 23.20 -8.49 -8.56
C ILE A 573 23.06 -7.42 -9.64
N GLN A 574 22.09 -7.55 -10.53
CA GLN A 574 21.85 -6.55 -11.58
C GLN A 574 21.44 -5.20 -10.99
N LEU A 575 20.55 -5.21 -9.99
CA LEU A 575 20.08 -4.00 -9.31
C LEU A 575 21.17 -3.32 -8.50
N HIS A 576 22.02 -4.09 -7.80
CA HIS A 576 23.18 -3.55 -7.11
C HIS A 576 24.24 -2.99 -8.07
N ASN A 577 24.41 -3.57 -9.25
CA ASN A 577 25.25 -2.99 -10.30
C ASN A 577 24.69 -1.66 -10.83
N LEU A 578 23.37 -1.57 -11.04
CA LEU A 578 22.70 -0.31 -11.40
C LEU A 578 22.89 0.73 -10.28
N SER A 579 22.72 0.33 -9.02
CA SER A 579 22.98 1.19 -7.87
C SER A 579 24.40 1.78 -7.92
N TYR A 580 25.40 0.93 -8.14
CA TYR A 580 26.79 1.37 -8.29
C TYR A 580 26.99 2.36 -9.46
N GLN A 581 26.43 2.06 -10.62
CA GLN A 581 26.51 2.92 -11.81
C GLN A 581 25.87 4.30 -11.59
N MET A 582 24.70 4.31 -10.92
CA MET A 582 24.02 5.56 -10.60
C MET A 582 24.84 6.40 -9.61
N ALA A 583 25.42 5.77 -8.58
CA ALA A 583 26.33 6.44 -7.66
C ALA A 583 27.54 7.06 -8.39
N ASP A 584 28.11 6.38 -9.39
CA ASP A 584 29.22 6.92 -10.18
C ASP A 584 28.80 8.11 -11.04
N ASN A 585 27.57 8.09 -11.56
CA ASN A 585 27.01 9.19 -12.33
C ASN A 585 26.69 10.44 -11.49
N CYS A 586 26.49 10.29 -10.17
CA CYS A 586 26.27 11.42 -9.25
C CYS A 586 27.44 12.42 -9.25
N LYS A 587 28.67 11.94 -9.30
CA LYS A 587 29.89 12.79 -9.34
C LYS A 587 29.96 13.69 -10.57
N LYS A 588 29.22 13.36 -11.63
CA LYS A 588 29.24 14.06 -12.91
C LYS A 588 28.20 15.18 -13.02
N SER A 589 27.33 15.32 -12.02
CA SER A 589 26.23 16.30 -12.04
C SER A 589 26.53 17.46 -11.10
N GLU A 590 26.72 18.68 -11.64
CA GLU A 590 26.96 19.91 -10.87
C GLU A 590 25.73 20.37 -10.03
N LYS A 591 24.59 19.68 -10.13
CA LYS A 591 23.34 20.03 -9.47
C LYS A 591 23.12 19.36 -8.11
N ASN A 592 23.94 18.39 -7.72
CA ASN A 592 23.72 17.58 -6.54
C ASN A 592 24.51 18.07 -5.33
N ASN A 593 23.80 18.40 -4.24
CA ASN A 593 24.37 18.72 -2.91
C ASN A 593 24.82 17.47 -2.13
N THR A 594 24.87 16.29 -2.74
CA THR A 594 25.30 15.05 -2.07
C THR A 594 26.79 15.07 -1.83
N SER A 595 27.24 14.81 -0.62
CA SER A 595 28.66 14.81 -0.29
C SER A 595 29.41 13.67 -1.02
N ASP A 596 30.69 13.91 -1.37
CA ASP A 596 31.55 12.87 -1.94
C ASP A 596 31.61 11.62 -1.03
N PHE A 597 31.51 11.83 0.28
CA PHE A 597 31.43 10.75 1.27
C PHE A 597 30.20 9.84 1.07
N GLU A 598 29.01 10.41 0.87
CA GLU A 598 27.78 9.62 0.66
C GLU A 598 27.80 8.88 -0.67
N ILE A 599 28.35 9.47 -1.72
CA ILE A 599 28.49 8.82 -3.02
C ILE A 599 29.43 7.61 -2.93
N GLU A 600 30.59 7.78 -2.29
CA GLU A 600 31.53 6.64 -2.10
C GLU A 600 30.91 5.56 -1.22
N ARG A 601 30.14 5.93 -0.20
CA ARG A 601 29.40 4.99 0.64
C ARG A 601 28.41 4.14 -0.18
N LEU A 602 27.63 4.76 -1.08
CA LEU A 602 26.69 4.04 -1.92
C LEU A 602 27.40 3.01 -2.83
N LYS A 603 28.54 3.39 -3.41
CA LYS A 603 29.35 2.47 -4.21
C LYS A 603 29.86 1.28 -3.39
N ILE A 604 30.31 1.56 -2.18
CA ILE A 604 30.80 0.55 -1.25
C ILE A 604 29.68 -0.42 -0.86
N THR A 605 28.53 0.11 -0.43
CA THR A 605 27.39 -0.70 -0.05
C THR A 605 26.92 -1.59 -1.21
N SER A 606 26.81 -1.02 -2.42
CA SER A 606 26.39 -1.80 -3.60
C SER A 606 27.37 -2.93 -3.93
N ARG A 607 28.70 -2.67 -3.82
CA ARG A 607 29.72 -3.70 -4.03
C ARG A 607 29.71 -4.78 -2.96
N PHE A 608 29.48 -4.39 -1.72
CA PHE A 608 29.35 -5.31 -0.59
C PHE A 608 28.19 -6.27 -0.82
N ASP A 609 27.01 -5.74 -1.16
CA ASP A 609 25.81 -6.53 -1.44
C ASP A 609 25.99 -7.47 -2.64
N ILE A 610 26.70 -7.03 -3.71
CA ILE A 610 27.09 -7.91 -4.82
C ILE A 610 27.99 -9.07 -4.29
N GLY A 611 28.94 -8.78 -3.42
CA GLY A 611 29.81 -9.79 -2.82
C GLY A 611 29.02 -10.83 -2.03
N LEU A 612 28.02 -10.40 -1.22
CA LEU A 612 27.11 -11.29 -0.50
C LEU A 612 26.28 -12.16 -1.46
N CYS A 613 25.72 -11.56 -2.50
CA CYS A 613 25.01 -12.30 -3.53
C CYS A 613 25.88 -13.38 -4.22
N GLN A 614 27.18 -13.09 -4.45
CA GLN A 614 28.11 -14.06 -5.03
C GLN A 614 28.43 -15.21 -4.05
N ILE A 615 28.48 -14.94 -2.75
CA ILE A 615 28.59 -15.98 -1.73
C ILE A 615 27.37 -16.94 -1.80
N ASP A 616 26.16 -16.40 -1.89
CA ASP A 616 24.92 -17.20 -1.96
C ASP A 616 24.81 -18.01 -3.27
N LEU A 617 25.41 -17.54 -4.36
CA LEU A 617 25.57 -18.31 -5.60
C LEU A 617 26.73 -19.33 -5.54
N TYR A 618 27.43 -19.40 -4.41
CA TYR A 618 28.63 -20.23 -4.22
C TYR A 618 29.78 -19.91 -5.21
N GLN A 619 29.83 -18.65 -5.66
CA GLN A 619 30.93 -18.15 -6.52
C GLN A 619 32.06 -17.54 -5.66
N ILE A 620 32.70 -18.39 -4.88
CA ILE A 620 33.61 -18.01 -3.78
C ILE A 620 34.79 -17.16 -4.28
N GLU A 621 35.41 -17.51 -5.41
CA GLU A 621 36.56 -16.76 -5.95
C GLU A 621 36.13 -15.37 -6.44
N VAL A 622 34.92 -15.24 -7.02
CA VAL A 622 34.38 -13.95 -7.46
C VAL A 622 34.09 -13.06 -6.23
N ALA A 623 33.45 -13.60 -5.23
CA ALA A 623 33.19 -12.89 -3.96
C ALA A 623 34.50 -12.46 -3.30
N LEU A 624 35.50 -13.34 -3.24
CA LEU A 624 36.83 -13.04 -2.68
C LEU A 624 37.48 -11.86 -3.38
N LYS A 625 37.46 -11.86 -4.71
CA LYS A 625 38.03 -10.75 -5.50
C LYS A 625 37.36 -9.41 -5.16
N ILE A 626 36.04 -9.40 -5.06
CA ILE A 626 35.29 -8.19 -4.71
C ILE A 626 35.68 -7.68 -3.32
N PHE A 627 35.67 -8.55 -2.32
CA PHE A 627 35.95 -8.15 -0.94
C PHE A 627 37.44 -7.82 -0.71
N GLU A 628 38.37 -8.45 -1.44
CA GLU A 628 39.78 -8.06 -1.41
C GLU A 628 40.01 -6.67 -2.03
N GLU A 629 39.35 -6.35 -3.16
CA GLU A 629 39.39 -5.01 -3.73
C GLU A 629 38.86 -3.96 -2.70
N MET A 630 37.79 -4.29 -1.99
CA MET A 630 37.23 -3.41 -0.95
C MET A 630 38.21 -3.27 0.24
N ARG A 631 38.83 -4.37 0.71
CA ARG A 631 39.87 -4.34 1.76
C ARG A 631 41.03 -3.43 1.39
N LEU A 632 41.54 -3.54 0.17
CA LEU A 632 42.63 -2.67 -0.30
C LEU A 632 42.23 -1.17 -0.35
N LEU A 633 40.95 -0.87 -0.54
CA LEU A 633 40.45 0.50 -0.44
C LEU A 633 40.49 0.99 1.02
N THR A 634 40.09 0.16 1.99
CA THR A 634 40.11 0.54 3.42
C THR A 634 41.53 0.76 3.97
N GLU A 635 42.54 0.14 3.38
CA GLU A 635 43.95 0.30 3.77
C GLU A 635 44.61 1.56 3.19
N LYS A 636 44.07 2.12 2.10
CA LYS A 636 44.69 3.25 1.37
C LYS A 636 44.29 4.62 1.86
N LYS A 637 43.20 4.74 2.61
CA LYS A 637 42.66 6.03 3.07
C LYS A 637 42.15 5.93 4.51
N PRO A 638 42.20 7.04 5.30
CA PRO A 638 41.65 7.04 6.65
C PRO A 638 40.12 6.87 6.64
N ALA A 639 39.57 6.22 7.66
CA ALA A 639 38.15 5.84 7.75
C ALA A 639 37.15 7.01 7.59
N ASN A 640 37.54 8.22 7.96
CA ASN A 640 36.74 9.44 7.81
C ASN A 640 36.64 10.00 6.38
N GLU A 641 37.45 9.49 5.45
CA GLU A 641 37.41 9.87 4.02
C GLU A 641 36.75 8.81 3.14
N PHE A 642 36.42 7.66 3.72
CA PHE A 642 35.77 6.55 3.03
C PHE A 642 34.40 6.34 3.60
N GLY A 643 33.35 6.25 2.93
CA GLY A 643 32.04 5.90 3.39
C GLY A 643 31.91 4.60 4.22
N PHE A 644 33.00 4.09 4.82
CA PHE A 644 33.00 2.97 5.73
C PHE A 644 32.86 3.42 7.19
N PHE A 645 31.93 2.83 7.92
CA PHE A 645 31.93 2.83 9.36
C PHE A 645 32.75 1.63 9.90
N GLU A 646 33.21 1.73 11.12
CA GLU A 646 33.96 0.65 11.78
C GLU A 646 33.20 -0.70 11.74
N ALA A 647 31.88 -0.66 11.88
CA ALA A 647 31.03 -1.85 11.79
C ALA A 647 31.07 -2.50 10.39
N GLU A 648 31.06 -1.73 9.32
CA GLU A 648 31.11 -2.24 7.94
C GLU A 648 32.48 -2.82 7.60
N ILE A 649 33.56 -2.27 8.14
CA ILE A 649 34.91 -2.85 8.04
C ILE A 649 34.96 -4.18 8.78
N LEU A 650 34.37 -4.26 9.97
CA LEU A 650 34.28 -5.51 10.73
C LEU A 650 33.54 -6.59 9.96
N GLU A 651 32.40 -6.26 9.38
CA GLU A 651 31.60 -7.18 8.55
C GLU A 651 32.40 -7.66 7.33
N LEU A 652 33.09 -6.75 6.62
CA LEU A 652 33.96 -7.07 5.49
C LEU A 652 35.07 -8.06 5.89
N MET A 653 35.72 -7.84 7.02
CA MET A 653 36.83 -8.71 7.49
C MET A 653 36.34 -10.09 7.88
N ILE A 654 35.14 -10.21 8.44
CA ILE A 654 34.56 -11.53 8.77
C ILE A 654 34.10 -12.24 7.48
N CYS A 655 33.53 -11.55 6.51
CA CYS A 655 33.23 -12.13 5.20
C CYS A 655 34.51 -12.67 4.52
N LEU A 656 35.58 -11.91 4.53
CA LEU A 656 36.88 -12.35 4.01
C LEU A 656 37.42 -13.57 4.76
N ALA A 657 37.30 -13.61 6.10
CA ALA A 657 37.69 -14.77 6.89
C ALA A 657 36.92 -16.04 6.49
N PHE A 658 35.63 -15.90 6.26
CA PHE A 658 34.79 -16.98 5.74
C PHE A 658 35.27 -17.46 4.38
N LEU A 659 35.47 -16.58 3.42
CA LEU A 659 35.90 -16.92 2.06
C LEU A 659 37.27 -17.57 2.05
N TYR A 660 38.25 -17.09 2.86
CA TYR A 660 39.55 -17.77 3.02
C TYR A 660 39.39 -19.16 3.61
N SER A 661 38.48 -19.35 4.59
CA SER A 661 38.22 -20.67 5.16
C SER A 661 37.61 -21.66 4.16
N GLU A 662 36.71 -21.19 3.27
CA GLU A 662 36.12 -22.00 2.19
C GLU A 662 37.20 -22.45 1.16
N LEU A 663 38.20 -21.60 0.90
CA LEU A 663 39.31 -21.89 -0.02
C LEU A 663 40.48 -22.61 0.67
N SER A 664 40.32 -23.08 1.92
CA SER A 664 41.35 -23.72 2.71
C SER A 664 42.60 -22.87 2.98
N LEU A 665 42.46 -21.54 2.85
CA LEU A 665 43.52 -20.55 3.19
C LEU A 665 43.50 -20.26 4.71
N ASN A 666 43.63 -21.31 5.51
CA ASN A 666 43.36 -21.28 6.95
C ASN A 666 44.24 -20.29 7.74
N SER A 667 45.46 -20.05 7.35
CA SER A 667 46.33 -19.06 8.01
C SER A 667 45.80 -17.63 7.89
N GLN A 668 45.27 -17.27 6.73
CA GLN A 668 44.68 -15.94 6.49
C GLN A 668 43.34 -15.79 7.22
N ALA A 669 42.51 -16.85 7.19
CA ALA A 669 41.24 -16.87 7.94
C ALA A 669 41.49 -16.70 9.45
N VAL A 670 42.41 -17.46 10.04
CA VAL A 670 42.75 -17.38 11.47
C VAL A 670 43.25 -15.98 11.84
N ALA A 671 44.11 -15.37 11.00
CA ALA A 671 44.64 -14.03 11.27
C ALA A 671 43.54 -12.97 11.36
N LEU A 672 42.56 -13.01 10.44
CA LEU A 672 41.41 -12.09 10.47
C LEU A 672 40.49 -12.36 11.66
N ILE A 673 40.18 -13.62 11.94
CA ILE A 673 39.30 -13.97 13.06
C ILE A 673 39.93 -13.54 14.39
N GLN A 674 41.22 -13.78 14.61
CA GLN A 674 41.90 -13.37 15.82
C GLN A 674 41.90 -11.85 16.01
N LYS A 675 42.01 -11.10 14.92
CA LYS A 675 42.06 -9.65 14.95
C LYS A 675 40.68 -9.00 15.15
N PHE A 676 39.62 -9.57 14.58
CA PHE A 676 38.32 -8.87 14.47
C PHE A 676 37.17 -9.54 15.22
N ALA A 677 37.17 -10.88 15.47
CA ALA A 677 36.01 -11.57 16.04
C ALA A 677 35.63 -11.10 17.46
N HIS A 678 36.56 -10.58 18.25
CA HIS A 678 36.29 -10.05 19.58
C HIS A 678 35.58 -8.69 19.57
N GLN A 679 35.58 -7.97 18.45
CA GLN A 679 34.94 -6.68 18.29
C GLN A 679 33.44 -6.80 17.97
N LEU A 680 32.96 -8.02 17.66
CA LEU A 680 31.53 -8.25 17.44
C LEU A 680 30.75 -8.05 18.75
N PRO A 681 29.65 -7.31 18.76
CA PRO A 681 28.87 -7.05 19.96
C PRO A 681 28.31 -8.35 20.56
N GLU A 682 28.31 -8.42 21.91
CA GLU A 682 27.92 -9.63 22.64
C GLU A 682 26.41 -9.91 22.65
N SER A 683 25.56 -8.93 22.50
CA SER A 683 24.09 -9.09 22.37
C SER A 683 23.37 -7.80 21.98
N GLY A 684 22.20 -7.92 21.36
CA GLY A 684 21.07 -6.97 21.43
C GLY A 684 21.14 -5.65 20.65
N THR A 685 22.29 -5.28 20.08
CA THR A 685 22.45 -4.03 19.30
C THR A 685 22.56 -4.29 17.79
N THR A 686 21.92 -5.34 17.34
CA THR A 686 22.12 -5.83 15.99
C THR A 686 21.32 -5.02 14.99
N THR A 687 22.00 -4.32 14.12
CA THR A 687 21.48 -4.00 12.81
C THR A 687 21.22 -5.32 12.04
N TRP A 688 20.32 -5.28 11.07
CA TRP A 688 19.96 -6.43 10.22
C TRP A 688 21.17 -7.19 9.64
N GLY A 689 22.30 -6.53 9.40
CA GLY A 689 23.54 -7.12 8.84
C GLY A 689 24.32 -8.06 9.75
N ILE A 690 24.20 -7.97 11.07
CA ILE A 690 25.06 -8.73 11.99
C ILE A 690 24.70 -10.22 12.04
N GLY A 691 23.46 -10.61 11.71
CA GLY A 691 23.06 -12.02 11.71
C GLY A 691 23.90 -12.88 10.77
N TYR A 692 24.07 -12.51 9.52
CA TYR A 692 24.89 -13.25 8.57
C TYR A 692 26.38 -13.20 8.91
N THR A 693 26.86 -12.09 9.48
CA THR A 693 28.26 -11.97 9.94
C THR A 693 28.59 -13.02 11.00
N LEU A 694 27.69 -13.23 11.96
CA LEU A 694 27.85 -14.30 12.97
C LEU A 694 27.79 -15.70 12.35
N ILE A 695 26.91 -15.90 11.35
CA ILE A 695 26.86 -17.19 10.61
C ILE A 695 28.19 -17.44 9.89
N PHE A 696 28.72 -16.46 9.17
CA PHE A 696 30.00 -16.59 8.47
C PHE A 696 31.15 -16.82 9.43
N LEU A 697 31.15 -16.17 10.59
CA LEU A 697 32.15 -16.45 11.63
C LEU A 697 32.05 -17.90 12.14
N ALA A 698 30.84 -18.38 12.41
CA ALA A 698 30.61 -19.76 12.85
C ALA A 698 31.04 -20.79 11.79
N LEU A 699 30.74 -20.53 10.51
CA LEU A 699 31.17 -21.35 9.38
C LEU A 699 32.70 -21.35 9.23
N SER A 700 33.32 -20.17 9.39
CA SER A 700 34.80 -20.07 9.39
C SER A 700 35.42 -20.92 10.47
N TYR A 701 34.91 -20.87 11.71
CA TYR A 701 35.40 -21.74 12.80
C TYR A 701 35.23 -23.23 12.48
N LYS A 702 34.12 -23.61 11.87
CA LYS A 702 33.86 -24.98 11.44
C LYS A 702 34.91 -25.42 10.40
N ASN A 703 35.13 -24.60 9.37
CA ASN A 703 36.03 -24.93 8.27
C ASN A 703 37.50 -25.09 8.73
N ILE A 704 37.94 -24.26 9.69
CA ILE A 704 39.31 -24.31 10.24
C ILE A 704 39.46 -25.31 11.39
N GLY A 705 38.38 -26.03 11.78
CA GLY A 705 38.44 -27.08 12.81
C GLY A 705 38.33 -26.60 14.27
N TYR A 706 37.96 -25.32 14.52
CA TYR A 706 37.81 -24.74 15.86
C TYR A 706 36.41 -24.99 16.45
N ASN A 707 36.03 -26.28 16.58
CA ASN A 707 34.66 -26.69 16.92
C ASN A 707 34.11 -26.14 18.27
N GLN A 708 34.98 -25.89 19.27
CA GLN A 708 34.58 -25.33 20.56
C GLN A 708 34.10 -23.84 20.43
N GLN A 709 34.54 -23.15 19.41
CA GLN A 709 34.20 -21.74 19.17
C GLN A 709 32.86 -21.58 18.43
N ILE A 710 32.41 -22.62 17.73
CA ILE A 710 31.13 -22.59 16.97
C ILE A 710 29.96 -22.33 17.91
N GLY A 711 29.93 -23.00 19.08
CA GLY A 711 28.87 -22.82 20.05
C GLY A 711 28.75 -21.39 20.59
N ARG A 712 29.89 -20.68 20.75
CA ARG A 712 29.90 -19.28 21.18
C ARG A 712 29.38 -18.33 20.10
N ALA A 713 29.68 -18.57 18.83
CA ALA A 713 29.18 -17.77 17.72
C ALA A 713 27.69 -18.03 17.46
N SER A 714 27.23 -19.30 17.49
CA SER A 714 25.84 -19.65 17.26
C SER A 714 24.89 -19.37 18.44
N CYS A 715 25.40 -19.34 19.70
CA CYS A 715 24.56 -18.97 20.86
C CYS A 715 24.24 -17.46 20.91
N ARG A 716 25.03 -16.62 20.24
CA ARG A 716 24.78 -15.18 20.14
C ARG A 716 23.52 -14.86 19.29
N GLU A 717 23.08 -15.78 18.44
CA GLU A 717 21.87 -15.64 17.61
C GLU A 717 20.55 -15.99 18.33
N ARG A 718 20.59 -16.58 19.53
CA ARG A 718 19.40 -17.07 20.23
C ARG A 718 18.83 -16.10 21.27
N VAL A 719 19.30 -14.86 21.31
CA VAL A 719 18.78 -13.82 22.20
C VAL A 719 18.20 -12.66 21.33
#